data_5af21cc250624a0b9a1f7e0ef5275d62
#
_entry.id   5af21cc250624a0b9a1f7e0ef5275d62
#
_cell.length_a   1.000
_cell.length_b   1.000
_cell.length_c   1.000
_cell.angle_alpha   90.00
_cell.angle_beta   90.00
_cell.angle_gamma   90.00
#
_symmetry.space_group_name_H-M   'P 1'
#
loop_
_entity.id
_entity.type
_entity.pdbx_description
1 polymer ?
#
loop_
_entity_poly.entity_id
_entity_poly.type
_entity_poly.pdbx_seq_one_letter_code
_entity_poly.pdbx_strand_id
1 'polypeptide(L)'
;MQKKNPMLRLNRPDSLFFLLVLALCASANAVFADVPPPFVVHSQPDQARITIYSEYYRDASGDADIGTISQPPVTGHFQPATRYVERLGIRDGAWWVRVALQNELSNKQDYALVLKGNPNARVFLPGADGHYTQAGQEQRIPGREASYRLHLPTGEPQLIYLQLQPQGYLTYGLTLNGINAQVAQQSHTNAVYMLLAGALLILAIYNLIAGAMRGGSTYFYHCGFILSILVISLVLAGYLPLSLTENSTVQPRTLFVMMMIALFSATGVARSFFDLSIKAPLLHRITLMLKWGALAIIPLTLALPIALAASLSFATVSLAAFILLILGYTSWHRELNGGGLFFLTTLLVSGPALLVCLAYLGILQTSAELPQWLLATTALEAVTLGVGLRVSHRHQALLHIEKQRSQAVAETVDATRRETLSRIGHDVRTPLSGILGMAEILADTPLTPNQRECVGAIQNAGDNLLRIINDVLEHSQLSTQGADINHSALDVNDLIMEAIDLFKEKAEEKQIELITHVHTNVPTRVIGDAGRLRQILTNLMGALIRHGSHGELVVDVSMEPTGQADRVRFGFSGSAISDDILKRLRSTSNQPESSHLSLAIAEQLVEALQGRMGTLQDQRGAHYWFVVPLPAETSDAPPPVMVDTTALEGRSLLVVDDSNTVTRVLRHHALSWGMRVTACHDPREALASLRTQANINEPFDVVVLDHNMPGMDGMQLAARIHEDPVIMHPTVLVMLTGVSLA
;
A
#
# COMPACT_ATOMS: atom_id res chain seq x y z
N MET A 1 -8.57 -31.80 37.36
CA MET A 1 -9.70 -31.33 38.19
C MET A 1 -9.30 -30.02 38.83
N GLN A 2 -9.81 -28.93 38.37
CA GLN A 2 -10.20 -27.69 39.06
C GLN A 2 -10.52 -26.64 38.03
N LYS A 3 -11.82 -26.42 37.80
CA LYS A 3 -12.39 -25.33 37.02
C LYS A 3 -12.04 -24.00 37.72
N LYS A 4 -11.38 -23.08 37.01
CA LYS A 4 -11.29 -21.66 37.39
C LYS A 4 -12.32 -20.88 36.59
N ASN A 5 -13.32 -20.34 37.29
CA ASN A 5 -14.25 -19.32 36.81
C ASN A 5 -13.48 -18.04 36.45
N PRO A 6 -13.79 -17.36 35.34
CA PRO A 6 -13.32 -16.02 35.10
C PRO A 6 -14.24 -15.03 35.84
N MET A 7 -13.75 -14.41 36.92
CA MET A 7 -14.34 -13.18 37.47
C MET A 7 -14.26 -12.06 36.42
N LEU A 8 -15.40 -11.51 36.08
CA LEU A 8 -15.57 -10.27 35.35
C LEU A 8 -14.85 -9.13 36.09
N ARG A 9 -13.71 -8.71 35.60
CA ARG A 9 -13.11 -7.42 35.96
C ARG A 9 -13.84 -6.31 35.22
N LEU A 10 -14.87 -5.75 35.83
CA LEU A 10 -15.45 -4.45 35.49
C LEU A 10 -14.49 -3.35 35.98
N ASN A 11 -13.53 -3.00 35.17
CA ASN A 11 -12.74 -1.79 35.37
C ASN A 11 -12.29 -1.29 33.97
N ARG A 12 -13.22 -0.66 33.26
CA ARG A 12 -12.92 0.13 32.07
C ARG A 12 -13.69 1.45 32.16
N PRO A 13 -13.09 2.59 31.86
CA PRO A 13 -13.72 3.91 31.92
C PRO A 13 -14.87 4.10 30.91
N ASP A 14 -15.14 3.11 30.06
CA ASP A 14 -16.15 3.16 28.98
C ASP A 14 -17.60 3.15 29.51
N SER A 15 -17.84 2.64 30.73
CA SER A 15 -19.17 2.60 31.32
C SER A 15 -19.63 3.92 31.96
N LEU A 16 -18.67 4.76 32.36
CA LEU A 16 -18.99 6.07 32.98
C LEU A 16 -19.47 7.09 31.92
N PHE A 17 -18.94 7.04 30.73
CA PHE A 17 -19.33 7.95 29.63
C PHE A 17 -20.76 7.68 29.13
N PHE A 18 -21.17 6.41 29.08
CA PHE A 18 -22.53 6.03 28.67
C PHE A 18 -23.58 6.40 29.73
N LEU A 19 -23.22 6.29 31.00
CA LEU A 19 -24.11 6.70 32.11
C LEU A 19 -24.26 8.21 32.24
N LEU A 20 -23.23 8.99 31.89
CA LEU A 20 -23.31 10.45 31.93
C LEU A 20 -24.23 11.01 30.83
N VAL A 21 -24.25 10.37 29.64
CA VAL A 21 -25.15 10.73 28.53
C VAL A 21 -26.61 10.37 28.85
N LEU A 22 -26.86 9.25 29.54
CA LEU A 22 -28.21 8.84 29.93
C LEU A 22 -28.77 9.68 31.09
N ALA A 23 -27.95 10.16 32.01
CA ALA A 23 -28.37 10.99 33.16
C ALA A 23 -28.78 12.41 32.74
N LEU A 24 -28.29 12.92 31.61
CA LEU A 24 -28.65 14.23 31.06
C LEU A 24 -30.03 14.27 30.40
N CYS A 25 -30.66 13.11 30.15
CA CYS A 25 -31.95 13.01 29.48
C CYS A 25 -33.18 12.97 30.43
N ALA A 26 -33.02 12.97 31.75
CA ALA A 26 -34.08 12.57 32.69
C ALA A 26 -34.68 13.68 33.60
N SER A 27 -34.59 14.96 33.23
CA SER A 27 -35.24 16.01 34.01
C SER A 27 -36.07 17.00 33.18
N ALA A 28 -37.30 16.65 32.89
CA ALA A 28 -38.35 17.60 32.45
C ALA A 28 -39.62 17.40 33.26
N ASN A 29 -39.73 18.13 34.36
CA ASN A 29 -41.01 18.28 35.08
C ASN A 29 -41.76 19.46 34.52
N ALA A 30 -42.99 19.20 34.05
CA ALA A 30 -43.93 20.26 33.61
C ALA A 30 -44.66 20.84 34.89
N VAL A 31 -44.45 22.12 35.09
CA VAL A 31 -45.17 22.90 36.11
C VAL A 31 -46.27 23.69 35.38
N PHE A 32 -47.53 23.53 35.79
CA PHE A 32 -48.64 24.40 35.36
C PHE A 32 -48.51 25.75 36.06
N ALA A 33 -48.43 26.84 35.29
CA ALA A 33 -48.27 28.19 35.79
C ALA A 33 -49.50 29.06 35.48
N ASP A 34 -49.89 29.86 36.47
CA ASP A 34 -50.88 30.94 36.35
C ASP A 34 -50.41 32.01 35.35
N VAL A 35 -51.38 32.80 34.82
CA VAL A 35 -51.12 33.93 33.89
C VAL A 35 -50.13 34.91 34.59
N PRO A 36 -48.96 35.17 33.99
CA PRO A 36 -47.96 36.00 34.67
C PRO A 36 -48.41 37.47 34.77
N PRO A 37 -48.15 38.13 35.91
CA PRO A 37 -48.42 39.55 36.07
C PRO A 37 -47.53 40.40 35.12
N PRO A 38 -47.90 41.64 34.79
CA PRO A 38 -47.07 42.52 34.01
C PRO A 38 -45.70 42.71 34.64
N PHE A 39 -44.65 42.74 33.84
CA PHE A 39 -43.32 43.02 34.35
C PHE A 39 -43.20 44.49 34.73
N VAL A 40 -42.93 44.74 36.00
CA VAL A 40 -42.79 46.10 36.55
C VAL A 40 -41.31 46.50 36.64
N VAL A 41 -40.95 47.62 36.04
CA VAL A 41 -39.59 48.17 36.08
C VAL A 41 -39.48 49.11 37.30
N HIS A 42 -38.81 48.61 38.37
CA HIS A 42 -38.54 49.36 39.59
C HIS A 42 -37.17 50.05 39.61
N SER A 43 -36.21 49.57 38.80
CA SER A 43 -34.87 50.13 38.62
C SER A 43 -34.44 50.02 37.20
N GLN A 44 -33.47 50.83 36.74
CA GLN A 44 -32.91 50.68 35.39
C GLN A 44 -32.21 49.33 35.27
N PRO A 45 -32.76 48.39 34.46
CA PRO A 45 -32.21 47.08 34.38
C PRO A 45 -30.95 47.05 33.50
N ASP A 46 -29.85 46.50 34.01
CA ASP A 46 -28.70 46.16 33.15
C ASP A 46 -29.09 45.03 32.18
N GLN A 47 -29.80 44.03 32.68
CA GLN A 47 -30.40 42.92 31.87
C GLN A 47 -31.54 42.22 32.63
N ALA A 48 -32.82 42.53 32.30
CA ALA A 48 -33.95 41.83 32.87
C ALA A 48 -34.50 40.77 31.90
N ARG A 49 -34.57 39.51 32.33
CA ARG A 49 -35.20 38.42 31.54
C ARG A 49 -36.71 38.43 31.78
N ILE A 50 -37.42 38.83 30.75
CA ILE A 50 -38.90 39.06 30.86
C ILE A 50 -39.72 37.98 30.13
N THR A 51 -39.14 36.94 29.59
CA THR A 51 -39.86 35.90 28.82
C THR A 51 -40.97 35.23 29.62
N ILE A 52 -40.75 34.97 30.92
CA ILE A 52 -41.76 34.33 31.79
C ILE A 52 -42.96 35.23 32.06
N TYR A 53 -42.88 36.52 31.73
CA TYR A 53 -43.95 37.50 31.77
C TYR A 53 -44.64 37.67 30.43
N SER A 54 -44.35 36.82 29.45
CA SER A 54 -44.94 36.82 28.11
C SER A 54 -45.87 35.65 27.91
N GLU A 55 -46.78 35.81 26.94
CA GLU A 55 -47.67 34.76 26.48
C GLU A 55 -47.51 34.60 24.99
N TYR A 56 -47.75 33.39 24.48
CA TYR A 56 -47.59 33.08 23.05
C TYR A 56 -48.85 32.40 22.47
N TYR A 57 -49.08 32.63 21.18
CA TYR A 57 -50.19 32.06 20.42
C TYR A 57 -49.68 31.62 19.06
N ARG A 58 -50.16 30.48 18.57
CA ARG A 58 -49.80 29.99 17.23
C ARG A 58 -50.93 30.33 16.24
N ASP A 59 -50.62 31.15 15.26
CA ASP A 59 -51.42 31.32 14.07
C ASP A 59 -51.00 30.28 13.01
N ALA A 60 -51.84 29.26 12.81
CA ALA A 60 -51.58 28.17 11.89
C ALA A 60 -51.68 28.59 10.43
N SER A 61 -52.46 29.62 10.11
CA SER A 61 -52.58 30.16 8.76
C SER A 61 -51.36 31.01 8.37
N GLY A 62 -50.78 31.70 9.34
CA GLY A 62 -49.67 32.63 9.13
C GLY A 62 -50.09 33.99 8.58
N ASP A 63 -51.37 34.21 8.33
CA ASP A 63 -51.90 35.38 7.65
C ASP A 63 -52.61 36.37 8.60
N ALA A 64 -52.75 36.01 9.88
CA ALA A 64 -53.40 36.89 10.85
C ALA A 64 -52.64 38.22 11.03
N ASP A 65 -53.39 39.35 10.97
CA ASP A 65 -52.87 40.67 11.25
C ASP A 65 -52.97 41.04 12.74
N ILE A 66 -52.34 42.12 13.13
CA ILE A 66 -52.33 42.61 14.53
C ILE A 66 -53.73 42.99 14.98
N GLY A 67 -54.60 43.49 14.07
CA GLY A 67 -56.01 43.83 14.37
C GLY A 67 -56.79 42.62 14.81
N THR A 68 -56.61 41.49 14.19
CA THR A 68 -57.23 40.21 14.55
C THR A 68 -56.65 39.61 15.85
N ILE A 69 -55.37 39.68 16.02
CA ILE A 69 -54.67 39.06 17.15
C ILE A 69 -54.87 39.81 18.47
N SER A 70 -55.11 41.13 18.39
CA SER A 70 -55.27 41.97 19.58
C SER A 70 -56.73 42.00 20.09
N GLN A 71 -57.70 41.36 19.40
CA GLN A 71 -59.11 41.34 19.75
C GLN A 71 -59.62 39.98 20.22
N PRO A 72 -60.71 39.93 21.07
CA PRO A 72 -61.38 38.68 21.37
C PRO A 72 -62.00 38.05 20.10
N PRO A 73 -62.02 36.72 19.94
CA PRO A 73 -61.74 35.70 20.95
C PRO A 73 -60.24 35.28 20.99
N VAL A 74 -59.37 35.78 20.08
CA VAL A 74 -58.02 35.32 19.94
C VAL A 74 -57.18 35.62 21.21
N THR A 75 -57.42 36.77 21.84
CA THR A 75 -56.69 37.14 23.08
C THR A 75 -56.81 36.11 24.21
N GLY A 76 -57.91 35.32 24.24
CA GLY A 76 -58.11 34.24 25.22
C GLY A 76 -57.40 32.94 24.90
N HIS A 77 -56.73 32.81 23.76
CA HIS A 77 -56.05 31.60 23.36
C HIS A 77 -54.52 31.67 23.54
N PHE A 78 -53.99 32.76 24.09
CA PHE A 78 -52.58 32.88 24.42
C PHE A 78 -52.22 31.98 25.58
N GLN A 79 -51.06 31.33 25.49
CA GLN A 79 -50.52 30.47 26.52
C GLN A 79 -49.31 31.14 27.23
N PRO A 80 -49.21 31.06 28.56
CA PRO A 80 -48.12 31.69 29.28
C PRO A 80 -46.78 30.98 29.00
N ALA A 81 -45.72 31.76 28.87
CA ALA A 81 -44.35 31.24 28.78
C ALA A 81 -43.91 30.76 30.18
N THR A 82 -43.39 29.54 30.21
CA THR A 82 -42.98 28.89 31.48
C THR A 82 -41.47 28.92 31.70
N ARG A 83 -40.70 29.35 30.70
CA ARG A 83 -39.23 29.34 30.70
C ARG A 83 -38.66 30.69 30.27
N TYR A 84 -37.40 30.97 30.68
CA TYR A 84 -36.66 32.14 30.21
C TYR A 84 -36.32 32.14 28.72
N VAL A 85 -36.32 30.97 28.10
CA VAL A 85 -36.28 30.78 26.65
C VAL A 85 -37.33 29.73 26.30
N GLU A 86 -38.40 30.17 25.61
CA GLU A 86 -39.46 29.27 25.24
C GLU A 86 -39.16 28.53 23.93
N ARG A 87 -39.62 27.28 23.82
CA ARG A 87 -39.38 26.39 22.71
C ARG A 87 -40.67 26.15 21.97
N LEU A 88 -40.80 26.75 20.78
CA LEU A 88 -42.02 26.68 19.98
C LEU A 88 -41.94 25.54 18.94
N GLY A 89 -40.73 25.00 18.68
CA GLY A 89 -40.51 23.88 17.78
C GLY A 89 -40.48 24.26 16.31
N ILE A 90 -40.53 23.25 15.43
CA ILE A 90 -40.57 23.39 13.98
C ILE A 90 -42.03 23.20 13.57
N ARG A 91 -42.76 24.28 13.35
CA ARG A 91 -44.15 24.22 12.89
C ARG A 91 -44.39 25.36 11.91
N ASP A 92 -45.14 25.09 10.88
CA ASP A 92 -45.56 26.10 9.90
C ASP A 92 -46.57 27.08 10.52
N GLY A 93 -46.69 28.30 9.94
CA GLY A 93 -47.51 29.40 10.41
C GLY A 93 -46.71 30.50 11.10
N ALA A 94 -47.38 31.47 11.70
CA ALA A 94 -46.76 32.53 12.49
C ALA A 94 -46.98 32.32 13.97
N TRP A 95 -46.06 32.76 14.79
CA TRP A 95 -46.21 32.75 16.23
C TRP A 95 -46.31 34.19 16.73
N TRP A 96 -47.29 34.43 17.57
CA TRP A 96 -47.49 35.71 18.21
C TRP A 96 -47.12 35.63 19.68
N VAL A 97 -46.34 36.61 20.15
CA VAL A 97 -45.96 36.75 21.56
C VAL A 97 -46.46 38.09 22.04
N ARG A 98 -47.03 38.11 23.23
CA ARG A 98 -47.44 39.35 23.89
C ARG A 98 -46.78 39.46 25.25
N VAL A 99 -46.39 40.68 25.64
CA VAL A 99 -45.79 40.98 26.95
C VAL A 99 -46.30 42.30 27.45
N ALA A 100 -46.70 42.34 28.74
CA ALA A 100 -47.12 43.55 29.40
C ALA A 100 -45.91 44.14 30.18
N LEU A 101 -45.60 45.41 29.92
CA LEU A 101 -44.51 46.12 30.60
C LEU A 101 -45.05 47.36 31.26
N GLN A 102 -44.67 47.58 32.53
CA GLN A 102 -45.07 48.77 33.33
C GLN A 102 -43.83 49.45 33.89
N ASN A 103 -43.73 50.78 33.72
CA ASN A 103 -42.65 51.55 34.24
C ASN A 103 -43.12 52.37 35.49
N GLU A 104 -42.50 52.08 36.62
CA GLU A 104 -42.77 52.82 37.86
C GLU A 104 -41.71 53.88 38.18
N LEU A 105 -40.68 54.04 37.33
CA LEU A 105 -39.67 55.06 37.50
C LEU A 105 -40.22 56.45 37.09
N SER A 106 -39.95 57.46 37.90
CA SER A 106 -40.40 58.84 37.65
C SER A 106 -39.74 59.51 36.45
N ASN A 107 -38.69 58.94 35.88
CA ASN A 107 -38.02 59.45 34.69
C ASN A 107 -38.48 58.71 33.44
N LYS A 108 -38.86 59.46 32.39
CA LYS A 108 -39.06 58.92 31.07
C LYS A 108 -37.75 58.39 30.50
N GLN A 109 -37.57 57.09 30.48
CA GLN A 109 -36.37 56.47 29.95
C GLN A 109 -36.71 55.52 28.80
N ASP A 110 -35.82 55.53 27.82
CA ASP A 110 -35.90 54.58 26.71
C ASP A 110 -35.23 53.26 27.11
N TYR A 111 -35.93 52.19 26.81
CA TYR A 111 -35.44 50.82 27.06
C TYR A 111 -35.19 50.11 25.75
N ALA A 112 -34.36 49.13 25.74
CA ALA A 112 -34.16 48.21 24.67
C ALA A 112 -34.89 46.87 24.96
N LEU A 113 -35.92 46.58 24.17
CA LEU A 113 -36.52 45.24 24.14
C LEU A 113 -35.69 44.40 23.19
N VAL A 114 -35.04 43.36 23.72
CA VAL A 114 -34.17 42.48 22.96
C VAL A 114 -34.80 41.12 22.84
N LEU A 115 -35.03 40.70 21.60
CA LEU A 115 -35.51 39.38 21.25
C LEU A 115 -34.32 38.45 20.91
N LYS A 116 -34.14 37.43 21.71
CA LYS A 116 -33.13 36.38 21.48
C LYS A 116 -33.78 35.23 20.69
N GLY A 117 -33.06 34.72 19.68
CA GLY A 117 -33.45 33.50 18.95
C GLY A 117 -34.19 33.72 17.62
N ASN A 118 -34.70 34.94 17.32
CA ASN A 118 -35.27 35.24 16.02
C ASN A 118 -35.00 36.69 15.57
N PRO A 119 -34.08 36.90 14.61
CA PRO A 119 -33.72 38.24 14.16
C PRO A 119 -34.76 38.93 13.29
N ASN A 120 -35.75 38.22 12.77
CA ASN A 120 -36.79 38.73 11.83
C ASN A 120 -38.16 38.90 12.47
N ALA A 121 -38.21 39.17 13.78
CA ALA A 121 -39.47 39.45 14.45
C ALA A 121 -39.99 40.84 14.06
N ARG A 122 -41.32 40.93 13.89
CA ARG A 122 -42.01 42.21 13.78
C ARG A 122 -42.58 42.58 15.15
N VAL A 123 -42.29 43.79 15.62
CA VAL A 123 -42.80 44.28 16.90
C VAL A 123 -43.88 45.30 16.64
N PHE A 124 -44.95 45.20 17.38
CA PHE A 124 -46.13 46.08 17.30
C PHE A 124 -46.28 46.80 18.64
N LEU A 125 -46.32 48.12 18.58
CA LEU A 125 -46.39 49.01 19.73
C LEU A 125 -47.75 49.66 19.77
N PRO A 126 -48.35 49.89 20.97
CA PRO A 126 -49.62 50.57 21.07
C PRO A 126 -49.44 52.06 20.73
N GLY A 127 -50.26 52.59 19.83
CA GLY A 127 -50.40 54.00 19.54
C GLY A 127 -51.27 54.74 20.56
N ALA A 128 -51.18 56.08 20.54
CA ALA A 128 -52.00 56.93 21.41
C ALA A 128 -53.57 56.82 21.16
N ASP A 129 -53.88 56.32 20.00
CA ASP A 129 -55.31 56.06 19.53
C ASP A 129 -55.83 54.65 19.85
N GLY A 130 -55.02 53.81 20.55
CA GLY A 130 -55.33 52.43 20.87
C GLY A 130 -55.09 51.44 19.72
N HIS A 131 -54.64 51.91 18.55
CA HIS A 131 -54.22 51.04 17.44
C HIS A 131 -52.78 50.62 17.56
N TYR A 132 -52.44 49.37 17.20
CA TYR A 132 -51.08 48.88 17.19
C TYR A 132 -50.41 49.24 15.87
N THR A 133 -49.23 49.83 15.97
CA THR A 133 -48.39 50.18 14.81
C THR A 133 -47.10 49.33 14.82
N GLN A 134 -46.70 48.87 13.64
CA GLN A 134 -45.44 48.12 13.53
C GLN A 134 -44.26 49.08 13.82
N ALA A 135 -43.36 48.65 14.69
CA ALA A 135 -42.12 49.39 14.98
C ALA A 135 -41.29 49.55 13.69
N GLY A 136 -41.02 50.82 13.33
CA GLY A 136 -40.21 51.17 12.16
C GLY A 136 -38.70 50.91 12.34
N GLN A 137 -37.94 51.13 11.29
CA GLN A 137 -36.48 51.03 11.34
C GLN A 137 -35.85 52.04 12.29
N GLU A 138 -36.43 53.19 12.55
CA GLU A 138 -35.95 54.19 13.51
C GLU A 138 -35.99 53.70 14.97
N GLN A 139 -36.93 52.79 15.29
CA GLN A 139 -37.02 52.18 16.60
C GLN A 139 -36.08 50.95 16.73
N ARG A 140 -35.61 50.41 15.64
CA ARG A 140 -34.71 49.25 15.66
C ARG A 140 -33.31 49.71 16.02
N ILE A 141 -32.75 49.16 17.09
CA ILE A 141 -31.35 49.35 17.47
C ILE A 141 -30.50 48.49 16.56
N PRO A 142 -29.57 49.07 15.78
CA PRO A 142 -28.71 48.26 14.92
C PRO A 142 -27.92 47.24 15.71
N GLY A 143 -27.95 45.99 15.29
CA GLY A 143 -27.21 44.96 15.93
C GLY A 143 -27.60 43.52 15.55
N ARG A 144 -26.91 42.51 16.14
CA ARG A 144 -27.07 41.10 15.92
C ARG A 144 -28.43 40.57 16.37
N GLU A 145 -28.91 41.01 17.53
CA GLU A 145 -30.20 40.62 18.08
C GLU A 145 -31.28 41.63 17.65
N ALA A 146 -32.50 41.14 17.40
CA ALA A 146 -33.59 42.03 17.13
C ALA A 146 -33.89 42.88 18.38
N SER A 147 -33.41 44.10 18.37
CA SER A 147 -33.50 45.04 19.49
C SER A 147 -34.28 46.25 19.08
N TYR A 148 -35.29 46.60 19.87
CA TYR A 148 -36.17 47.71 19.59
C TYR A 148 -36.18 48.71 20.75
N ARG A 149 -36.10 49.99 20.42
CA ARG A 149 -36.21 51.06 21.40
C ARG A 149 -37.66 51.19 21.82
N LEU A 150 -37.92 51.07 23.10
CA LEU A 150 -39.25 51.25 23.71
C LEU A 150 -39.26 52.49 24.56
N HIS A 151 -40.30 53.30 24.37
CA HIS A 151 -40.63 54.41 25.25
C HIS A 151 -41.75 53.98 26.16
N LEU A 152 -41.49 53.72 27.44
CA LEU A 152 -42.48 53.26 28.40
C LEU A 152 -42.94 54.43 29.25
N PRO A 153 -44.22 54.86 29.14
CA PRO A 153 -44.80 55.90 30.00
C PRO A 153 -44.87 55.39 31.46
N THR A 154 -44.90 56.31 32.39
CA THR A 154 -44.92 56.02 33.83
C THR A 154 -46.34 55.63 34.28
N GLY A 155 -46.45 54.52 35.01
CA GLY A 155 -47.67 54.12 35.74
C GLY A 155 -48.63 53.22 34.98
N GLU A 156 -48.73 53.28 33.67
CA GLU A 156 -49.68 52.45 32.88
C GLU A 156 -48.99 51.25 32.25
N PRO A 157 -49.54 50.03 32.36
CA PRO A 157 -48.99 48.86 31.67
C PRO A 157 -49.21 48.97 30.18
N GLN A 158 -48.13 48.82 29.39
CA GLN A 158 -48.19 48.73 27.93
C GLN A 158 -48.08 47.30 27.46
N LEU A 159 -49.04 46.87 26.64
CA LEU A 159 -49.02 45.56 26.02
C LEU A 159 -48.35 45.65 24.66
N ILE A 160 -47.30 44.83 24.44
CA ILE A 160 -46.52 44.81 23.23
C ILE A 160 -46.71 43.44 22.57
N TYR A 161 -46.93 43.45 21.24
CA TYR A 161 -47.02 42.21 20.45
C TYR A 161 -45.81 42.03 19.56
N LEU A 162 -45.38 40.77 19.42
CA LEU A 162 -44.29 40.36 18.53
C LEU A 162 -44.81 39.24 17.63
N GLN A 163 -44.61 39.38 16.32
CA GLN A 163 -44.86 38.33 15.34
C GLN A 163 -43.54 37.67 15.01
N LEU A 164 -43.45 36.38 15.26
CA LEU A 164 -42.29 35.55 14.98
C LEU A 164 -42.58 34.67 13.78
N GLN A 165 -41.73 34.77 12.75
CA GLN A 165 -41.82 33.87 11.58
C GLN A 165 -40.85 32.73 11.76
N PRO A 166 -41.26 31.45 11.73
CA PRO A 166 -40.38 30.32 11.91
C PRO A 166 -39.47 30.15 10.70
N GLN A 167 -38.17 30.13 10.94
CA GLN A 167 -37.12 29.83 9.94
C GLN A 167 -36.36 28.53 10.28
N GLY A 168 -37.04 27.62 10.96
CA GLY A 168 -36.46 26.39 11.51
C GLY A 168 -37.01 26.11 12.90
N TYR A 169 -36.19 25.55 13.80
CA TYR A 169 -36.58 25.35 15.20
C TYR A 169 -36.68 26.71 15.91
N LEU A 170 -37.93 27.12 16.23
CA LEU A 170 -38.19 28.42 16.81
C LEU A 170 -38.04 28.37 18.34
N THR A 171 -37.17 29.21 18.83
CA THR A 171 -37.06 29.54 20.26
C THR A 171 -37.15 31.07 20.39
N TYR A 172 -37.72 31.54 21.48
CA TYR A 172 -37.63 32.97 21.78
C TYR A 172 -37.28 33.22 23.25
N GLY A 173 -36.56 34.29 23.48
CA GLY A 173 -36.29 34.83 24.80
C GLY A 173 -36.39 36.36 24.76
N LEU A 174 -37.11 36.95 25.70
CA LEU A 174 -37.25 38.39 25.80
C LEU A 174 -36.38 38.92 26.94
N THR A 175 -35.63 39.96 26.64
CA THR A 175 -34.89 40.72 27.69
C THR A 175 -35.17 42.20 27.53
N LEU A 176 -35.29 42.91 28.64
CA LEU A 176 -35.42 44.34 28.71
C LEU A 176 -34.14 44.92 29.30
N ASN A 177 -33.45 45.79 28.56
CA ASN A 177 -32.18 46.36 28.95
C ASN A 177 -32.21 47.88 28.87
N GLY A 178 -31.39 48.57 29.64
CA GLY A 178 -31.13 49.99 29.40
C GLY A 178 -30.36 50.15 28.05
N ILE A 179 -30.70 51.19 27.28
CA ILE A 179 -30.10 51.35 25.94
C ILE A 179 -28.59 51.37 25.96
N ASN A 180 -27.99 52.12 26.91
CA ASN A 180 -26.54 52.24 27.03
C ASN A 180 -25.87 50.89 27.38
N ALA A 181 -26.48 50.10 28.26
CA ALA A 181 -26.00 48.78 28.63
C ALA A 181 -26.08 47.82 27.42
N GLN A 182 -27.20 47.86 26.65
CA GLN A 182 -27.35 47.07 25.44
C GLN A 182 -26.31 47.41 24.37
N VAL A 183 -26.07 48.68 24.10
CA VAL A 183 -25.09 49.15 23.11
C VAL A 183 -23.68 48.74 23.54
N ALA A 184 -23.32 48.93 24.82
CA ALA A 184 -22.01 48.53 25.34
C ALA A 184 -21.81 47.01 25.25
N GLN A 185 -22.75 46.17 25.66
CA GLN A 185 -22.72 44.72 25.59
C GLN A 185 -22.59 44.25 24.13
N GLN A 186 -23.36 44.85 23.22
CA GLN A 186 -23.31 44.50 21.81
C GLN A 186 -22.00 44.88 21.16
N SER A 187 -21.43 46.05 21.51
CA SER A 187 -20.11 46.48 21.03
C SER A 187 -19.04 45.52 21.44
N HIS A 188 -19.00 45.11 22.72
CA HIS A 188 -18.04 44.13 23.24
C HIS A 188 -18.18 42.78 22.53
N THR A 189 -19.41 42.27 22.41
CA THR A 189 -19.70 40.99 21.73
C THR A 189 -19.26 41.03 20.27
N ASN A 190 -19.54 42.15 19.56
CA ASN A 190 -19.11 42.34 18.18
C ASN A 190 -17.59 42.38 18.05
N ALA A 191 -16.91 43.08 18.95
CA ALA A 191 -15.44 43.16 18.92
C ALA A 191 -14.76 41.79 19.08
N VAL A 192 -15.21 40.98 20.05
CA VAL A 192 -14.72 39.60 20.25
C VAL A 192 -15.00 38.75 19.04
N TYR A 193 -16.23 38.84 18.49
CA TYR A 193 -16.61 38.10 17.32
C TYR A 193 -15.76 38.40 16.09
N MET A 194 -15.55 39.69 15.79
CA MET A 194 -14.75 40.13 14.64
C MET A 194 -13.28 39.79 14.79
N LEU A 195 -12.76 39.84 16.01
CA LEU A 195 -11.39 39.39 16.31
C LEU A 195 -11.19 37.90 16.01
N LEU A 196 -12.12 37.04 16.48
CA LEU A 196 -12.09 35.61 16.21
C LEU A 196 -12.28 35.30 14.71
N ALA A 197 -13.21 35.98 14.05
CA ALA A 197 -13.45 35.84 12.62
C ALA A 197 -12.21 36.23 11.78
N GLY A 198 -11.56 37.37 12.16
CA GLY A 198 -10.31 37.80 11.54
C GLY A 198 -9.17 36.82 11.74
N ALA A 199 -9.03 36.25 12.95
CA ALA A 199 -8.03 35.21 13.23
C ALA A 199 -8.25 33.95 12.36
N LEU A 200 -9.50 33.48 12.21
CA LEU A 200 -9.83 32.35 11.32
C LEU A 200 -9.54 32.66 9.86
N LEU A 201 -9.83 33.88 9.40
CA LEU A 201 -9.50 34.27 8.03
C LEU A 201 -8.00 34.23 7.77
N ILE A 202 -7.18 34.72 8.70
CA ILE A 202 -5.71 34.67 8.62
C ILE A 202 -5.25 33.20 8.59
N LEU A 203 -5.83 32.32 9.44
CA LEU A 203 -5.51 30.91 9.45
C LEU A 203 -5.92 30.20 8.14
N ALA A 204 -7.05 30.58 7.54
CA ALA A 204 -7.46 30.08 6.24
C ALA A 204 -6.48 30.46 5.13
N ILE A 205 -6.07 31.74 5.09
CA ILE A 205 -5.05 32.24 4.15
C ILE A 205 -3.71 31.52 4.36
N TYR A 206 -3.28 31.35 5.61
CA TYR A 206 -2.08 30.58 5.93
C TYR A 206 -2.15 29.14 5.37
N ASN A 207 -3.28 28.45 5.56
CA ASN A 207 -3.46 27.09 5.04
C ASN A 207 -3.46 27.07 3.50
N LEU A 208 -4.05 28.07 2.85
CA LEU A 208 -4.03 28.19 1.39
C LEU A 208 -2.59 28.34 0.86
N ILE A 209 -1.82 29.24 1.44
CA ILE A 209 -0.42 29.47 1.07
C ILE A 209 0.43 28.23 1.37
N ALA A 210 0.27 27.63 2.56
CA ALA A 210 0.99 26.44 2.94
C ALA A 210 0.69 25.25 2.00
N GLY A 211 -0.56 25.11 1.58
CA GLY A 211 -0.98 24.11 0.60
C GLY A 211 -0.35 24.30 -0.79
N ALA A 212 -0.32 25.56 -1.25
CA ALA A 212 0.30 25.90 -2.52
C ALA A 212 1.83 25.70 -2.51
N MET A 213 2.51 26.04 -1.41
CA MET A 213 3.97 25.89 -1.30
C MET A 213 4.44 24.44 -1.07
N ARG A 214 3.67 23.64 -0.35
CA ARG A 214 4.07 22.28 0.08
C ARG A 214 3.37 21.16 -0.67
N GLY A 215 2.37 21.47 -1.50
CA GLY A 215 1.65 20.49 -2.34
C GLY A 215 0.75 19.52 -1.58
N GLY A 216 0.41 19.78 -0.31
CA GLY A 216 -0.40 18.89 0.52
C GLY A 216 -1.90 19.14 0.41
N SER A 217 -2.70 18.16 -0.02
CA SER A 217 -4.16 18.27 -0.09
C SER A 217 -4.82 18.56 1.26
N THR A 218 -4.21 18.15 2.38
CA THR A 218 -4.69 18.39 3.74
C THR A 218 -4.90 19.87 4.03
N TYR A 219 -3.98 20.73 3.60
CA TYR A 219 -4.07 22.17 3.81
C TYR A 219 -5.24 22.80 3.08
N PHE A 220 -5.54 22.35 1.84
CA PHE A 220 -6.68 22.85 1.06
C PHE A 220 -8.00 22.44 1.69
N TYR A 221 -8.12 21.18 2.14
CA TYR A 221 -9.32 20.73 2.86
C TYR A 221 -9.49 21.50 4.18
N HIS A 222 -8.41 21.73 4.92
CA HIS A 222 -8.48 22.48 6.16
C HIS A 222 -8.86 23.95 5.93
N CYS A 223 -8.34 24.60 4.89
CA CYS A 223 -8.79 25.92 4.46
C CYS A 223 -10.29 25.96 4.17
N GLY A 224 -10.79 24.99 3.39
CA GLY A 224 -12.22 24.86 3.09
C GLY A 224 -13.09 24.63 4.34
N PHE A 225 -12.60 23.86 5.30
CA PHE A 225 -13.25 23.67 6.59
C PHE A 225 -13.35 24.96 7.39
N ILE A 226 -12.24 25.70 7.60
CA ILE A 226 -12.21 26.97 8.32
C ILE A 226 -13.15 27.98 7.70
N LEU A 227 -13.12 28.15 6.36
CA LEU A 227 -13.99 29.08 5.65
C LEU A 227 -15.47 28.69 5.79
N SER A 228 -15.78 27.40 5.75
CA SER A 228 -17.16 26.93 5.93
C SER A 228 -17.68 27.23 7.35
N ILE A 229 -16.86 26.98 8.39
CA ILE A 229 -17.22 27.31 9.78
C ILE A 229 -17.35 28.81 9.98
N LEU A 230 -16.49 29.60 9.36
CA LEU A 230 -16.60 31.07 9.39
C LEU A 230 -17.96 31.53 8.83
N VAL A 231 -18.35 31.02 7.66
CA VAL A 231 -19.66 31.35 7.05
C VAL A 231 -20.82 30.85 7.93
N ILE A 232 -20.75 29.60 8.43
CA ILE A 232 -21.76 29.06 9.37
C ILE A 232 -21.92 29.99 10.57
N SER A 233 -20.82 30.42 11.17
CA SER A 233 -20.85 31.31 12.32
C SER A 233 -21.41 32.69 11.98
N LEU A 234 -21.08 33.24 10.80
CA LEU A 234 -21.64 34.52 10.31
C LEU A 234 -23.18 34.41 10.11
N VAL A 235 -23.66 33.28 9.57
CA VAL A 235 -25.09 33.01 9.40
C VAL A 235 -25.78 32.89 10.76
N LEU A 236 -25.23 32.06 11.66
CA LEU A 236 -25.78 31.86 13.01
C LEU A 236 -25.75 33.14 13.86
N ALA A 237 -24.79 33.99 13.63
CA ALA A 237 -24.65 35.28 14.30
C ALA A 237 -25.47 36.39 13.67
N GLY A 238 -26.07 36.17 12.51
CA GLY A 238 -26.90 37.18 11.82
C GLY A 238 -26.10 38.31 11.16
N TYR A 239 -24.81 38.11 10.90
CA TYR A 239 -23.94 39.08 10.23
C TYR A 239 -24.01 39.06 8.71
N LEU A 240 -24.67 38.08 8.09
CA LEU A 240 -24.89 38.10 6.64
C LEU A 240 -25.70 39.31 6.23
N PRO A 241 -25.31 40.08 5.20
CA PRO A 241 -26.05 41.28 4.80
C PRO A 241 -27.50 40.97 4.49
N LEU A 242 -28.42 41.74 5.04
CA LEU A 242 -29.85 41.65 4.79
C LEU A 242 -30.23 41.70 3.30
N SER A 243 -29.43 42.39 2.49
CA SER A 243 -29.59 42.45 1.03
C SER A 243 -29.46 41.10 0.31
N LEU A 244 -28.76 40.11 0.91
CA LEU A 244 -28.71 38.73 0.40
C LEU A 244 -29.81 37.84 1.01
N THR A 245 -30.57 38.32 1.99
CA THR A 245 -31.50 37.56 2.84
C THR A 245 -32.94 38.06 2.81
N GLU A 246 -33.29 38.98 1.91
CA GLU A 246 -34.70 39.40 1.71
C GLU A 246 -35.61 38.21 1.42
N ASN A 247 -35.03 37.14 0.85
CA ASN A 247 -35.74 35.86 0.69
C ASN A 247 -35.50 35.01 1.96
N SER A 248 -36.53 34.78 2.77
CA SER A 248 -36.51 34.06 4.05
C SER A 248 -35.93 32.61 3.94
N THR A 249 -35.83 32.07 2.74
CA THR A 249 -35.30 30.71 2.49
C THR A 249 -33.82 30.66 2.20
N VAL A 250 -33.16 31.72 1.80
CA VAL A 250 -31.74 31.74 1.40
C VAL A 250 -30.81 31.52 2.58
N GLN A 251 -31.04 32.23 3.69
CA GLN A 251 -30.18 32.15 4.87
C GLN A 251 -30.11 30.74 5.47
N PRO A 252 -31.22 30.01 5.75
CA PRO A 252 -31.12 28.67 6.28
C PRO A 252 -30.52 27.66 5.27
N ARG A 253 -30.75 27.81 3.97
CA ARG A 253 -30.16 26.96 2.94
C ARG A 253 -28.66 27.14 2.83
N THR A 254 -28.16 28.39 2.97
CA THR A 254 -26.72 28.67 3.04
C THR A 254 -26.05 27.93 4.21
N LEU A 255 -26.72 27.92 5.37
CA LEU A 255 -26.24 27.17 6.54
C LEU A 255 -26.07 25.67 6.22
N PHE A 256 -27.10 25.04 5.62
CA PHE A 256 -27.09 23.61 5.32
C PHE A 256 -26.01 23.25 4.28
N VAL A 257 -25.86 24.06 3.24
CA VAL A 257 -24.82 23.87 2.22
C VAL A 257 -23.43 23.99 2.85
N MET A 258 -23.19 25.01 3.68
CA MET A 258 -21.91 25.20 4.35
C MET A 258 -21.60 24.07 5.35
N MET A 259 -22.61 23.53 6.03
CA MET A 259 -22.44 22.32 6.88
C MET A 259 -21.96 21.12 6.07
N MET A 260 -22.49 20.92 4.86
CA MET A 260 -22.04 19.81 3.99
C MET A 260 -20.63 20.05 3.45
N ILE A 261 -20.27 21.28 3.09
CA ILE A 261 -18.92 21.64 2.65
C ILE A 261 -17.92 21.47 3.81
N ALA A 262 -18.29 21.88 5.02
CA ALA A 262 -17.48 21.67 6.22
C ALA A 262 -17.22 20.17 6.47
N LEU A 263 -18.27 19.33 6.34
CA LEU A 263 -18.17 17.90 6.49
C LEU A 263 -17.30 17.26 5.40
N PHE A 264 -17.48 17.65 4.14
CA PHE A 264 -16.63 17.22 3.03
C PHE A 264 -15.15 17.56 3.30
N SER A 265 -14.90 18.75 3.79
CA SER A 265 -13.57 19.25 4.09
C SER A 265 -12.95 18.54 5.31
N ALA A 266 -13.69 18.38 6.41
CA ALA A 266 -13.24 17.68 7.61
C ALA A 266 -12.88 16.21 7.33
N THR A 267 -13.72 15.51 6.55
CA THR A 267 -13.41 14.14 6.11
C THR A 267 -12.21 14.07 5.17
N GLY A 268 -12.01 15.11 4.34
CA GLY A 268 -10.83 15.28 3.51
C GLY A 268 -9.55 15.42 4.32
N VAL A 269 -9.57 16.24 5.38
CA VAL A 269 -8.46 16.38 6.35
C VAL A 269 -8.14 15.05 6.99
N ALA A 270 -9.13 14.36 7.55
CA ALA A 270 -8.96 13.09 8.23
C ALA A 270 -8.28 12.03 7.35
N ARG A 271 -8.63 11.97 6.08
CA ARG A 271 -8.07 11.03 5.11
C ARG A 271 -6.65 11.34 4.70
N SER A 272 -6.37 12.61 4.44
CA SER A 272 -5.06 13.04 3.97
C SER A 272 -4.01 13.12 5.09
N PHE A 273 -4.45 13.24 6.35
CA PHE A 273 -3.55 13.31 7.51
C PHE A 273 -2.87 11.97 7.81
N PHE A 274 -3.59 10.85 7.73
CA PHE A 274 -3.10 9.53 8.17
C PHE A 274 -2.75 8.56 7.04
N ASP A 275 -3.02 8.92 5.78
CA ASP A 275 -2.96 7.96 4.67
C ASP A 275 -3.74 6.66 4.97
N LEU A 276 -5.02 6.85 5.32
CA LEU A 276 -5.93 5.79 5.77
C LEU A 276 -6.08 4.63 4.77
N SER A 277 -5.73 4.84 3.51
CA SER A 277 -5.80 3.81 2.47
C SER A 277 -4.97 2.58 2.80
N ILE A 278 -3.79 2.78 3.39
CA ILE A 278 -2.84 1.72 3.72
C ILE A 278 -3.04 1.21 5.15
N LYS A 279 -3.26 2.14 6.11
CA LYS A 279 -3.23 1.81 7.55
C LYS A 279 -4.57 1.30 8.11
N ALA A 280 -5.70 1.71 7.51
CA ALA A 280 -7.04 1.37 8.00
C ALA A 280 -8.08 1.33 6.86
N PRO A 281 -8.13 0.28 6.02
CA PRO A 281 -8.95 0.25 4.80
C PRO A 281 -10.46 0.36 5.05
N LEU A 282 -10.97 -0.15 6.18
CA LEU A 282 -12.37 -0.01 6.53
C LEU A 282 -12.74 1.45 6.83
N LEU A 283 -11.94 2.12 7.67
CA LEU A 283 -12.13 3.53 8.01
C LEU A 283 -11.96 4.42 6.77
N HIS A 284 -11.07 4.06 5.86
CA HIS A 284 -10.91 4.72 4.57
C HIS A 284 -12.21 4.68 3.74
N ARG A 285 -12.87 3.52 3.65
CA ARG A 285 -14.15 3.37 2.93
C ARG A 285 -15.26 4.19 3.58
N ILE A 286 -15.39 4.14 4.90
CA ILE A 286 -16.41 4.90 5.65
C ILE A 286 -16.21 6.41 5.46
N THR A 287 -15.00 6.92 5.62
CA THR A 287 -14.70 8.35 5.42
C THR A 287 -14.88 8.79 3.97
N LEU A 288 -14.64 7.89 2.99
CA LEU A 288 -14.90 8.14 1.58
C LEU A 288 -16.42 8.26 1.30
N MET A 289 -17.22 7.35 1.86
CA MET A 289 -18.69 7.42 1.76
C MET A 289 -19.25 8.69 2.40
N LEU A 290 -18.76 9.08 3.58
CA LEU A 290 -19.13 10.32 4.24
C LEU A 290 -18.76 11.54 3.40
N LYS A 291 -17.56 11.57 2.84
CA LYS A 291 -17.07 12.67 2.01
C LYS A 291 -17.97 12.91 0.79
N TRP A 292 -18.18 11.87 0.00
CA TRP A 292 -18.99 11.98 -1.22
C TRP A 292 -20.48 12.06 -0.92
N GLY A 293 -20.94 11.44 0.17
CA GLY A 293 -22.30 11.57 0.68
C GLY A 293 -22.63 13.01 1.06
N ALA A 294 -21.72 13.72 1.74
CA ALA A 294 -21.89 15.14 2.05
C ALA A 294 -22.09 15.98 0.78
N LEU A 295 -21.28 15.72 -0.26
CA LEU A 295 -21.40 16.44 -1.54
C LEU A 295 -22.74 16.12 -2.25
N ALA A 296 -23.16 14.85 -2.22
CA ALA A 296 -24.42 14.40 -2.84
C ALA A 296 -25.67 14.95 -2.12
N ILE A 297 -25.56 15.29 -0.84
CA ILE A 297 -26.69 15.88 -0.07
C ILE A 297 -26.89 17.38 -0.41
N ILE A 298 -25.88 18.09 -0.93
CA ILE A 298 -26.01 19.53 -1.26
C ILE A 298 -27.20 19.81 -2.19
N PRO A 299 -27.35 19.19 -3.37
CA PRO A 299 -28.50 19.43 -4.22
C PRO A 299 -29.85 19.08 -3.54
N LEU A 300 -29.82 18.07 -2.65
CA LEU A 300 -31.01 17.67 -1.90
C LEU A 300 -31.42 18.74 -0.89
N THR A 301 -30.45 19.38 -0.19
CA THR A 301 -30.75 20.49 0.73
C THR A 301 -31.32 21.73 0.03
N LEU A 302 -31.01 21.90 -1.26
CA LEU A 302 -31.54 22.99 -2.07
C LEU A 302 -32.97 22.71 -2.59
N ALA A 303 -33.30 21.44 -2.85
CA ALA A 303 -34.56 21.02 -3.46
C ALA A 303 -35.68 20.72 -2.43
N LEU A 304 -35.32 20.18 -1.26
CA LEU A 304 -36.25 19.75 -0.25
C LEU A 304 -36.92 20.94 0.51
N PRO A 305 -38.09 20.75 1.10
CA PRO A 305 -38.65 21.67 2.10
C PRO A 305 -37.66 21.94 3.22
N ILE A 306 -37.64 23.18 3.74
CA ILE A 306 -36.65 23.63 4.72
C ILE A 306 -36.53 22.72 5.94
N ALA A 307 -37.67 22.25 6.47
CA ALA A 307 -37.67 21.36 7.64
C ALA A 307 -37.01 20.01 7.37
N LEU A 308 -37.22 19.42 6.20
CA LEU A 308 -36.58 18.17 5.79
C LEU A 308 -35.10 18.37 5.47
N ALA A 309 -34.77 19.46 4.77
CA ALA A 309 -33.39 19.82 4.49
C ALA A 309 -32.56 20.02 5.78
N ALA A 310 -33.15 20.70 6.75
CA ALA A 310 -32.58 20.90 8.08
C ALA A 310 -32.36 19.56 8.80
N SER A 311 -33.39 18.74 8.92
CA SER A 311 -33.34 17.45 9.61
C SER A 311 -32.24 16.53 8.99
N LEU A 312 -32.22 16.48 7.65
CA LEU A 312 -31.20 15.70 6.92
C LEU A 312 -29.78 16.21 7.19
N SER A 313 -29.55 17.54 7.14
CA SER A 313 -28.26 18.15 7.35
C SER A 313 -27.74 17.93 8.77
N PHE A 314 -28.58 18.17 9.78
CA PHE A 314 -28.19 17.98 11.19
C PHE A 314 -27.95 16.50 11.53
N ALA A 315 -28.81 15.59 11.02
CA ALA A 315 -28.61 14.14 11.20
C ALA A 315 -27.28 13.67 10.58
N THR A 316 -26.98 14.14 9.36
CA THR A 316 -25.73 13.79 8.67
C THR A 316 -24.50 14.32 9.41
N VAL A 317 -24.52 15.56 9.88
CA VAL A 317 -23.42 16.15 10.65
C VAL A 317 -23.25 15.45 11.99
N SER A 318 -24.35 15.12 12.69
CA SER A 318 -24.29 14.40 13.97
C SER A 318 -23.66 13.00 13.82
N LEU A 319 -24.09 12.25 12.81
CA LEU A 319 -23.53 10.94 12.49
C LEU A 319 -22.04 11.03 12.13
N ALA A 320 -21.70 12.00 11.31
CA ALA A 320 -20.30 12.20 10.89
C ALA A 320 -19.40 12.65 12.07
N ALA A 321 -19.88 13.54 12.94
CA ALA A 321 -19.17 13.95 14.14
C ALA A 321 -18.85 12.75 15.03
N PHE A 322 -19.82 11.86 15.22
CA PHE A 322 -19.62 10.62 15.97
C PHE A 322 -18.58 9.69 15.32
N ILE A 323 -18.65 9.52 13.99
CA ILE A 323 -17.66 8.70 13.26
C ILE A 323 -16.26 9.32 13.32
N LEU A 324 -16.14 10.64 13.19
CA LEU A 324 -14.85 11.33 13.32
C LEU A 324 -14.26 11.21 14.73
N LEU A 325 -15.08 11.24 15.77
CA LEU A 325 -14.63 10.98 17.15
C LEU A 325 -14.10 9.55 17.31
N ILE A 326 -14.79 8.54 16.77
CA ILE A 326 -14.33 7.16 16.79
C ILE A 326 -13.01 7.04 16.02
N LEU A 327 -12.89 7.68 14.87
CA LEU A 327 -11.66 7.70 14.07
C LEU A 327 -10.50 8.34 14.86
N GLY A 328 -10.75 9.47 15.51
CA GLY A 328 -9.76 10.14 16.35
C GLY A 328 -9.31 9.25 17.51
N TYR A 329 -10.26 8.66 18.24
CA TYR A 329 -9.98 7.75 19.35
C TYR A 329 -9.20 6.50 18.91
N THR A 330 -9.62 5.86 17.82
CA THR A 330 -8.92 4.66 17.29
C THR A 330 -7.51 5.00 16.79
N SER A 331 -7.31 6.19 16.23
CA SER A 331 -5.99 6.66 15.78
C SER A 331 -5.04 6.91 16.95
N TRP A 332 -5.56 7.43 18.05
CA TRP A 332 -4.82 7.62 19.30
C TRP A 332 -4.47 6.28 19.96
N HIS A 333 -5.45 5.38 20.09
CA HIS A 333 -5.26 4.09 20.74
C HIS A 333 -4.33 3.14 19.98
N ARG A 334 -4.25 3.28 18.65
CA ARG A 334 -3.30 2.53 17.80
C ARG A 334 -1.93 3.19 17.68
N GLU A 335 -1.65 4.20 18.50
CA GLU A 335 -0.37 4.92 18.54
C GLU A 335 0.10 5.43 17.17
N LEU A 336 -0.85 5.79 16.29
CA LEU A 336 -0.49 6.36 14.99
C LEU A 336 0.20 7.72 15.20
N ASN A 337 1.24 7.99 14.42
CA ASN A 337 1.99 9.23 14.49
C ASN A 337 1.06 10.45 14.38
N GLY A 338 1.00 11.27 15.44
CA GLY A 338 0.07 12.39 15.53
C GLY A 338 -1.36 12.04 15.95
N GLY A 339 -1.66 10.75 16.27
CA GLY A 339 -3.00 10.28 16.62
C GLY A 339 -3.64 11.00 17.81
N GLY A 340 -2.86 11.30 18.86
CA GLY A 340 -3.36 12.06 20.02
C GLY A 340 -3.74 13.50 19.68
N LEU A 341 -2.93 14.19 18.89
CA LEU A 341 -3.27 15.54 18.42
C LEU A 341 -4.48 15.53 17.50
N PHE A 342 -4.58 14.55 16.62
CA PHE A 342 -5.76 14.39 15.76
C PHE A 342 -7.02 14.08 16.56
N PHE A 343 -6.96 13.26 17.61
CA PHE A 343 -8.09 13.03 18.50
C PHE A 343 -8.54 14.33 19.18
N LEU A 344 -7.59 15.15 19.64
CA LEU A 344 -7.89 16.45 20.22
C LEU A 344 -8.59 17.37 19.18
N THR A 345 -8.11 17.43 17.94
CA THR A 345 -8.73 18.22 16.88
C THR A 345 -10.14 17.72 16.55
N THR A 346 -10.34 16.39 16.46
CA THR A 346 -11.69 15.84 16.22
C THR A 346 -12.66 16.12 17.37
N LEU A 347 -12.17 16.14 18.62
CA LEU A 347 -12.98 16.50 19.78
C LEU A 347 -13.38 17.97 19.74
N LEU A 348 -12.45 18.87 19.39
CA LEU A 348 -12.68 20.33 19.28
C LEU A 348 -13.69 20.66 18.17
N VAL A 349 -13.74 19.89 17.09
CA VAL A 349 -14.69 20.04 15.97
C VAL A 349 -16.02 19.41 16.28
N SER A 350 -16.02 18.14 16.71
CA SER A 350 -17.23 17.35 16.87
C SER A 350 -18.05 17.76 18.09
N GLY A 351 -17.42 18.23 19.17
CA GLY A 351 -18.11 18.67 20.37
C GLY A 351 -19.05 19.85 20.10
N PRO A 352 -18.58 20.99 19.59
CA PRO A 352 -19.42 22.12 19.22
C PRO A 352 -20.45 21.79 18.14
N ALA A 353 -20.10 20.96 17.14
CA ALA A 353 -21.03 20.53 16.10
C ALA A 353 -22.21 19.75 16.69
N LEU A 354 -21.97 18.83 17.62
CA LEU A 354 -23.01 18.10 18.34
C LEU A 354 -23.83 19.03 19.22
N LEU A 355 -23.23 20.01 19.91
CA LEU A 355 -23.96 21.01 20.68
C LEU A 355 -24.92 21.84 19.81
N VAL A 356 -24.46 22.27 18.64
CA VAL A 356 -25.31 22.97 17.66
C VAL A 356 -26.48 22.06 17.21
N CYS A 357 -26.21 20.77 16.94
CA CYS A 357 -27.25 19.83 16.55
C CYS A 357 -28.27 19.58 17.69
N LEU A 358 -27.80 19.44 18.93
CA LEU A 358 -28.67 19.26 20.10
C LEU A 358 -29.48 20.51 20.37
N ALA A 359 -28.90 21.69 20.18
CA ALA A 359 -29.63 22.97 20.30
C ALA A 359 -30.71 23.10 19.19
N TYR A 360 -30.38 22.70 17.96
CA TYR A 360 -31.35 22.69 16.86
C TYR A 360 -32.54 21.73 17.13
N LEU A 361 -32.24 20.55 17.71
CA LEU A 361 -33.27 19.58 18.12
C LEU A 361 -34.10 20.07 19.34
N GLY A 362 -33.75 21.22 19.91
CA GLY A 362 -34.41 21.77 21.10
C GLY A 362 -34.10 21.02 22.40
N ILE A 363 -33.10 20.14 22.41
CA ILE A 363 -32.67 19.41 23.61
C ILE A 363 -31.86 20.34 24.54
N LEU A 364 -31.05 21.21 23.93
CA LEU A 364 -30.27 22.23 24.67
C LEU A 364 -30.84 23.63 24.39
N GLN A 365 -30.69 24.53 25.32
CA GLN A 365 -30.99 25.94 25.10
C GLN A 365 -29.89 26.57 24.20
N THR A 366 -30.29 27.26 23.13
CA THR A 366 -29.36 28.05 22.32
C THR A 366 -28.89 29.24 23.13
N SER A 367 -27.60 29.31 23.47
CA SER A 367 -27.01 30.53 23.98
C SER A 367 -26.65 31.47 22.83
N ALA A 368 -26.84 32.79 23.05
CA ALA A 368 -26.39 33.81 22.10
C ALA A 368 -24.87 33.76 21.81
N GLU A 369 -24.12 33.09 22.67
CA GLU A 369 -22.67 32.96 22.58
C GLU A 369 -22.21 31.74 21.75
N LEU A 370 -23.14 30.83 21.39
CA LEU A 370 -22.81 29.60 20.66
C LEU A 370 -21.95 29.85 19.39
N PRO A 371 -22.24 30.87 18.55
CA PRO A 371 -21.39 31.15 17.40
C PRO A 371 -19.98 31.60 17.75
N GLN A 372 -19.78 32.27 18.88
CA GLN A 372 -18.45 32.70 19.36
C GLN A 372 -17.64 31.47 19.83
N TRP A 373 -18.28 30.56 20.58
CA TRP A 373 -17.65 29.32 20.99
C TRP A 373 -17.25 28.45 19.78
N LEU A 374 -18.09 28.43 18.73
CA LEU A 374 -17.77 27.72 17.50
C LEU A 374 -16.51 28.30 16.82
N LEU A 375 -16.40 29.65 16.74
CA LEU A 375 -15.20 30.30 16.20
C LEU A 375 -13.97 30.04 17.08
N ALA A 376 -14.08 30.16 18.39
CA ALA A 376 -12.98 29.97 19.33
C ALA A 376 -12.44 28.53 19.29
N THR A 377 -13.33 27.53 19.30
CA THR A 377 -12.95 26.13 19.23
C THR A 377 -12.32 25.78 17.87
N THR A 378 -12.83 26.35 16.78
CA THR A 378 -12.24 26.16 15.45
C THR A 378 -10.89 26.84 15.31
N ALA A 379 -10.69 28.03 15.93
CA ALA A 379 -9.38 28.67 15.97
C ALA A 379 -8.35 27.81 16.75
N LEU A 380 -8.78 27.28 17.90
CA LEU A 380 -7.94 26.35 18.68
C LEU A 380 -7.64 25.05 17.91
N GLU A 381 -8.64 24.48 17.25
CA GLU A 381 -8.48 23.34 16.36
C GLU A 381 -7.48 23.62 15.24
N ALA A 382 -7.60 24.76 14.55
CA ALA A 382 -6.74 25.12 13.45
C ALA A 382 -5.26 25.25 13.89
N VAL A 383 -5.03 25.78 15.09
CA VAL A 383 -3.69 25.84 15.67
C VAL A 383 -3.17 24.43 16.02
N THR A 384 -3.99 23.61 16.69
CA THR A 384 -3.58 22.24 17.10
C THR A 384 -3.32 21.36 15.89
N LEU A 385 -4.16 21.42 14.86
CA LEU A 385 -3.96 20.69 13.62
C LEU A 385 -2.73 21.20 12.87
N GLY A 386 -2.52 22.51 12.83
CA GLY A 386 -1.33 23.12 12.23
C GLY A 386 -0.02 22.65 12.88
N VAL A 387 -0.01 22.53 14.21
CA VAL A 387 1.12 21.94 14.96
C VAL A 387 1.26 20.47 14.63
N GLY A 388 0.15 19.70 14.63
CA GLY A 388 0.15 18.28 14.30
C GLY A 388 0.69 17.99 12.91
N LEU A 389 0.28 18.76 11.90
CA LEU A 389 0.79 18.66 10.53
C LEU A 389 2.29 18.95 10.47
N ARG A 390 2.76 19.98 11.16
CA ARG A 390 4.19 20.32 11.20
C ARG A 390 5.03 19.22 11.83
N VAL A 391 4.55 18.63 12.95
CA VAL A 391 5.22 17.51 13.63
C VAL A 391 5.24 16.28 12.72
N SER A 392 4.11 15.93 12.10
CA SER A 392 4.01 14.80 11.20
C SER A 392 4.93 14.92 9.99
N HIS A 393 4.93 16.08 9.31
CA HIS A 393 5.83 16.34 8.18
C HIS A 393 7.31 16.31 8.57
N ARG A 394 7.66 16.88 9.73
CA ARG A 394 9.04 16.82 10.22
C ARG A 394 9.49 15.38 10.48
N HIS A 395 8.63 14.58 11.07
CA HIS A 395 8.92 13.18 11.32
C HIS A 395 9.10 12.38 10.01
N GLN A 396 8.21 12.58 9.03
CA GLN A 396 8.35 11.96 7.70
C GLN A 396 9.64 12.39 6.98
N ALA A 397 9.99 13.68 7.06
CA ALA A 397 11.23 14.19 6.47
C ALA A 397 12.47 13.55 7.13
N LEU A 398 12.48 13.41 8.46
CA LEU A 398 13.57 12.74 9.18
C LEU A 398 13.71 11.28 8.79
N LEU A 399 12.60 10.52 8.71
CA LEU A 399 12.61 9.13 8.24
C LEU A 399 13.12 9.00 6.80
N HIS A 400 12.79 9.96 5.94
CA HIS A 400 13.28 9.96 4.56
C HIS A 400 14.79 10.20 4.49
N ILE A 401 15.30 11.17 5.27
CA ILE A 401 16.73 11.45 5.39
C ILE A 401 17.47 10.24 5.96
N GLU A 402 16.93 9.60 6.99
CA GLU A 402 17.54 8.42 7.62
C GLU A 402 17.59 7.23 6.65
N LYS A 403 16.50 7.02 5.88
CA LYS A 403 16.48 6.00 4.82
C LYS A 403 17.50 6.29 3.72
N GLN A 404 17.60 7.53 3.24
CA GLN A 404 18.61 7.92 2.26
C GLN A 404 20.03 7.76 2.80
N ARG A 405 20.24 8.13 4.06
CA ARG A 405 21.54 7.97 4.71
C ARG A 405 21.93 6.50 4.84
N SER A 406 21.01 5.64 5.25
CA SER A 406 21.27 4.19 5.37
C SER A 406 21.56 3.56 4.00
N GLN A 407 20.86 3.98 2.94
CA GLN A 407 21.12 3.54 1.56
C GLN A 407 22.52 4.02 1.09
N ALA A 408 22.84 5.29 1.28
CA ALA A 408 24.16 5.82 0.90
C ALA A 408 25.30 5.16 1.67
N VAL A 409 25.11 4.84 2.96
CA VAL A 409 26.09 4.09 3.75
C VAL A 409 26.26 2.67 3.20
N ALA A 410 25.16 1.98 2.90
CA ALA A 410 25.20 0.63 2.32
C ALA A 410 25.94 0.63 0.97
N GLU A 411 25.62 1.58 0.07
CA GLU A 411 26.30 1.73 -1.22
C GLU A 411 27.81 2.02 -1.06
N THR A 412 28.17 2.86 -0.08
CA THR A 412 29.58 3.18 0.19
C THR A 412 30.33 1.98 0.72
N VAL A 413 29.74 1.20 1.64
CA VAL A 413 30.31 -0.02 2.19
C VAL A 413 30.54 -1.05 1.08
N ASP A 414 29.55 -1.25 0.19
CA ASP A 414 29.66 -2.18 -0.92
C ASP A 414 30.69 -1.73 -1.96
N ALA A 415 30.79 -0.43 -2.25
CA ALA A 415 31.82 0.11 -3.13
C ALA A 415 33.22 -0.08 -2.56
N THR A 416 33.42 0.22 -1.28
CA THR A 416 34.71 0.04 -0.59
C THR A 416 35.12 -1.43 -0.51
N ARG A 417 34.16 -2.32 -0.25
CA ARG A 417 34.42 -3.78 -0.25
C ARG A 417 34.87 -4.28 -1.61
N ARG A 418 34.25 -3.82 -2.70
CA ARG A 418 34.63 -4.17 -4.09
C ARG A 418 36.04 -3.70 -4.43
N GLU A 419 36.34 -2.44 -4.16
CA GLU A 419 37.65 -1.86 -4.42
C GLU A 419 38.75 -2.60 -3.64
N THR A 420 38.49 -2.90 -2.37
CA THR A 420 39.42 -3.64 -1.51
C THR A 420 39.68 -5.06 -2.03
N LEU A 421 38.62 -5.80 -2.38
CA LEU A 421 38.78 -7.17 -2.91
C LEU A 421 39.48 -7.19 -4.27
N SER A 422 39.16 -6.26 -5.17
CA SER A 422 39.81 -6.15 -6.48
C SER A 422 41.32 -5.88 -6.31
N ARG A 423 41.68 -4.98 -5.39
CA ARG A 423 43.09 -4.66 -5.10
C ARG A 423 43.81 -5.84 -4.49
N ILE A 424 43.23 -6.51 -3.49
CA ILE A 424 43.80 -7.73 -2.90
C ILE A 424 44.01 -8.80 -3.97
N GLY A 425 43.04 -9.01 -4.87
CA GLY A 425 43.18 -9.99 -5.96
C GLY A 425 44.36 -9.70 -6.89
N HIS A 426 44.57 -8.43 -7.25
CA HIS A 426 45.72 -8.04 -8.04
C HIS A 426 47.05 -8.22 -7.29
N ASP A 427 47.11 -7.77 -6.03
CA ASP A 427 48.30 -7.76 -5.20
C ASP A 427 48.77 -9.19 -4.81
N VAL A 428 47.85 -10.16 -4.80
CA VAL A 428 48.15 -11.58 -4.58
C VAL A 428 48.50 -12.30 -5.89
N ARG A 429 47.82 -11.97 -7.00
CA ARG A 429 48.09 -12.61 -8.31
C ARG A 429 49.51 -12.38 -8.78
N THR A 430 50.06 -11.18 -8.64
CA THR A 430 51.37 -10.80 -9.15
C THR A 430 52.52 -11.65 -8.53
N PRO A 431 52.67 -11.74 -7.18
CA PRO A 431 53.74 -12.57 -6.60
C PRO A 431 53.51 -14.07 -6.85
N LEU A 432 52.25 -14.52 -6.89
CA LEU A 432 51.92 -15.92 -7.10
C LEU A 432 52.26 -16.39 -8.52
N SER A 433 51.94 -15.57 -9.54
CA SER A 433 52.35 -15.83 -10.92
C SER A 433 53.87 -15.86 -11.06
N GLY A 434 54.61 -15.03 -10.29
CA GLY A 434 56.06 -15.09 -10.22
C GLY A 434 56.59 -16.42 -9.62
N ILE A 435 55.94 -16.90 -8.55
CA ILE A 435 56.31 -18.20 -7.93
C ILE A 435 56.06 -19.36 -8.91
N LEU A 436 54.90 -19.35 -9.57
CA LEU A 436 54.52 -20.38 -10.56
C LEU A 436 55.47 -20.38 -11.77
N GLY A 437 55.78 -19.19 -12.32
CA GLY A 437 56.75 -19.11 -13.42
C GLY A 437 58.14 -19.59 -13.05
N MET A 438 58.61 -19.36 -11.80
CA MET A 438 59.87 -19.93 -11.33
C MET A 438 59.79 -21.46 -11.13
N ALA A 439 58.64 -21.96 -10.67
CA ALA A 439 58.41 -23.39 -10.54
C ALA A 439 58.36 -24.10 -11.92
N GLU A 440 57.81 -23.44 -12.93
CA GLU A 440 57.77 -23.91 -14.32
C GLU A 440 59.22 -23.99 -14.92
N ILE A 441 59.95 -22.91 -14.77
CA ILE A 441 61.35 -22.90 -15.19
C ILE A 441 62.20 -24.02 -14.48
N LEU A 442 61.90 -24.26 -13.19
CA LEU A 442 62.56 -25.34 -12.44
C LEU A 442 62.12 -26.72 -12.97
N ALA A 443 60.91 -26.92 -13.35
CA ALA A 443 60.39 -28.18 -13.89
C ALA A 443 61.10 -28.59 -15.20
N ASP A 444 61.55 -27.62 -16.00
CA ASP A 444 62.21 -27.80 -17.25
C ASP A 444 63.75 -28.15 -17.06
N THR A 445 64.23 -28.10 -15.82
CA THR A 445 65.62 -28.48 -15.51
C THR A 445 65.73 -29.96 -15.14
N PRO A 446 66.97 -30.59 -15.21
CA PRO A 446 67.12 -31.95 -14.75
C PRO A 446 66.94 -32.05 -13.23
N LEU A 447 65.77 -32.49 -12.79
CA LEU A 447 65.37 -32.67 -11.40
C LEU A 447 65.42 -34.13 -10.98
N THR A 448 65.80 -34.36 -9.73
CA THR A 448 65.63 -35.68 -9.08
C THR A 448 64.13 -35.97 -8.86
N PRO A 449 63.78 -37.27 -8.71
CA PRO A 449 62.32 -37.59 -8.49
C PRO A 449 61.67 -36.81 -7.34
N ASN A 450 62.31 -36.68 -6.20
CA ASN A 450 61.84 -35.93 -5.04
C ASN A 450 61.74 -34.42 -5.33
N GLN A 451 62.69 -33.86 -6.09
CA GLN A 451 62.56 -32.41 -6.47
C GLN A 451 61.46 -32.18 -7.44
N ARG A 452 61.20 -33.07 -8.39
CA ARG A 452 60.10 -33.00 -9.33
C ARG A 452 58.73 -33.07 -8.61
N GLU A 453 58.61 -33.94 -7.62
CA GLU A 453 57.43 -34.01 -6.76
C GLU A 453 57.24 -32.73 -5.97
N CYS A 454 58.26 -32.14 -5.38
CA CYS A 454 58.19 -30.87 -4.68
C CYS A 454 57.76 -29.69 -5.60
N VAL A 455 58.33 -29.62 -6.81
CA VAL A 455 57.99 -28.59 -7.80
C VAL A 455 56.57 -28.77 -8.26
N GLY A 456 56.08 -29.96 -8.53
CA GLY A 456 54.71 -30.27 -8.86
C GLY A 456 53.74 -29.90 -7.73
N ALA A 457 54.11 -30.13 -6.46
CA ALA A 457 53.32 -29.72 -5.32
C ALA A 457 53.22 -28.18 -5.22
N ILE A 458 54.27 -27.44 -5.51
CA ILE A 458 54.25 -25.95 -5.54
C ILE A 458 53.35 -25.44 -6.66
N GLN A 459 53.45 -26.01 -7.87
CA GLN A 459 52.63 -25.65 -9.00
C GLN A 459 51.13 -25.90 -8.69
N ASN A 460 50.81 -27.11 -8.24
CA ASN A 460 49.44 -27.46 -7.87
C ASN A 460 48.87 -26.57 -6.76
N ALA A 461 49.65 -26.22 -5.74
CA ALA A 461 49.21 -25.32 -4.67
C ALA A 461 48.99 -23.88 -5.17
N GLY A 462 49.87 -23.40 -6.05
CA GLY A 462 49.80 -22.07 -6.64
C GLY A 462 48.60 -21.92 -7.57
N ASP A 463 48.36 -22.87 -8.45
CA ASP A 463 47.18 -22.89 -9.33
C ASP A 463 45.88 -22.95 -8.54
N ASN A 464 45.86 -23.74 -7.47
CA ASN A 464 44.71 -23.84 -6.60
C ASN A 464 44.43 -22.50 -5.89
N LEU A 465 45.46 -21.80 -5.44
CA LEU A 465 45.31 -20.49 -4.80
C LEU A 465 44.85 -19.41 -5.79
N LEU A 466 45.41 -19.38 -7.01
CA LEU A 466 44.95 -18.48 -8.08
C LEU A 466 43.44 -18.67 -8.38
N ARG A 467 43.01 -19.94 -8.46
CA ARG A 467 41.62 -20.27 -8.70
C ARG A 467 40.73 -19.77 -7.57
N ILE A 468 41.10 -20.00 -6.31
CA ILE A 468 40.30 -19.53 -5.14
C ILE A 468 40.17 -18.01 -5.16
N ILE A 469 41.24 -17.27 -5.45
CA ILE A 469 41.22 -15.80 -5.50
C ILE A 469 40.31 -15.32 -6.62
N ASN A 470 40.40 -15.90 -7.80
CA ASN A 470 39.53 -15.55 -8.94
C ASN A 470 38.08 -15.86 -8.62
N ASP A 471 37.79 -17.02 -8.02
CA ASP A 471 36.43 -17.41 -7.60
C ASP A 471 35.83 -16.43 -6.59
N VAL A 472 36.63 -15.97 -5.58
CA VAL A 472 36.16 -14.96 -4.59
C VAL A 472 35.90 -13.60 -5.22
N LEU A 473 36.78 -13.16 -6.13
CA LEU A 473 36.61 -11.90 -6.85
C LEU A 473 35.35 -11.92 -7.72
N GLU A 474 35.15 -13.00 -8.43
CA GLU A 474 33.99 -13.17 -9.30
C GLU A 474 32.66 -13.24 -8.52
N HIS A 475 32.63 -14.01 -7.44
CA HIS A 475 31.48 -14.05 -6.55
C HIS A 475 31.12 -12.67 -6.00
N SER A 476 32.13 -11.85 -5.64
CA SER A 476 31.93 -10.48 -5.19
C SER A 476 31.39 -9.55 -6.29
N GLN A 477 31.78 -9.75 -7.55
CA GLN A 477 31.31 -8.96 -8.69
C GLN A 477 29.87 -9.32 -9.08
N LEU A 478 29.54 -10.61 -9.15
CA LEU A 478 28.23 -11.12 -9.52
C LEU A 478 27.14 -10.73 -8.51
N SER A 479 27.47 -10.72 -7.21
CA SER A 479 26.52 -10.38 -6.15
C SER A 479 26.07 -8.91 -6.17
N THR A 480 26.77 -8.03 -6.87
CA THR A 480 26.58 -6.57 -6.71
C THR A 480 26.12 -5.85 -7.99
N GLN A 481 26.45 -6.33 -9.17
CA GLN A 481 26.15 -5.64 -10.43
C GLN A 481 25.16 -6.39 -11.33
N GLY A 482 24.84 -7.66 -11.02
CA GLY A 482 24.25 -8.55 -12.00
C GLY A 482 25.30 -8.91 -13.08
N ALA A 483 25.16 -10.05 -13.72
CA ALA A 483 26.02 -10.40 -14.84
C ALA A 483 25.62 -9.55 -16.06
N ASP A 484 26.57 -8.80 -16.63
CA ASP A 484 26.38 -8.29 -18.00
C ASP A 484 26.31 -9.52 -18.92
N ILE A 485 25.11 -9.81 -19.42
CA ILE A 485 24.85 -10.99 -20.26
C ILE A 485 25.03 -10.60 -21.71
N ASN A 486 25.95 -11.27 -22.39
CA ASN A 486 26.18 -11.08 -23.81
C ASN A 486 25.32 -12.07 -24.61
N HIS A 487 24.38 -11.55 -25.37
CA HIS A 487 23.53 -12.36 -26.26
C HIS A 487 24.19 -12.51 -27.62
N SER A 488 24.84 -13.64 -27.86
CA SER A 488 25.47 -14.00 -29.13
C SER A 488 24.98 -15.36 -29.64
N ALA A 489 25.08 -15.58 -30.94
CA ALA A 489 24.81 -16.89 -31.51
C ALA A 489 25.91 -17.87 -31.08
N LEU A 490 25.52 -19.05 -30.63
CA LEU A 490 26.45 -20.13 -30.20
C LEU A 490 25.92 -21.48 -30.69
N ASP A 491 26.85 -22.41 -30.94
CA ASP A 491 26.52 -23.80 -31.20
C ASP A 491 26.56 -24.59 -29.88
N VAL A 492 25.49 -25.31 -29.57
CA VAL A 492 25.34 -26.04 -28.31
C VAL A 492 26.30 -27.23 -28.27
N ASN A 493 26.56 -27.89 -29.42
CA ASN A 493 27.47 -29.03 -29.49
C ASN A 493 28.91 -28.57 -29.28
N ASP A 494 29.35 -27.49 -29.94
CA ASP A 494 30.68 -26.94 -29.76
C ASP A 494 30.93 -26.54 -28.30
N LEU A 495 29.93 -25.87 -27.65
CA LEU A 495 30.03 -25.49 -26.25
C LEU A 495 30.28 -26.71 -25.31
N ILE A 496 29.54 -27.81 -25.56
CA ILE A 496 29.65 -29.02 -24.74
C ILE A 496 31.00 -29.71 -24.99
N MET A 497 31.39 -29.81 -26.26
CA MET A 497 32.69 -30.47 -26.63
C MET A 497 33.86 -29.71 -26.04
N GLU A 498 33.89 -28.40 -26.11
CA GLU A 498 34.93 -27.55 -25.46
C GLU A 498 34.97 -27.78 -23.95
N ALA A 499 33.82 -27.90 -23.27
CA ALA A 499 33.78 -28.15 -21.83
C ALA A 499 34.29 -29.55 -21.48
N ILE A 500 34.02 -30.56 -22.31
CA ILE A 500 34.48 -31.95 -22.13
C ILE A 500 35.97 -32.08 -22.34
N ASP A 501 36.49 -31.49 -23.40
CA ASP A 501 37.93 -31.56 -23.71
C ASP A 501 38.77 -31.00 -22.58
N LEU A 502 38.30 -30.00 -21.86
CA LEU A 502 38.96 -29.43 -20.67
C LEU A 502 39.14 -30.46 -19.53
N PHE A 503 38.28 -31.46 -19.44
CA PHE A 503 38.28 -32.41 -18.31
C PHE A 503 38.65 -33.84 -18.72
N LYS A 504 38.91 -34.08 -19.99
CA LYS A 504 39.20 -35.42 -20.53
C LYS A 504 40.36 -36.08 -19.77
N GLU A 505 41.50 -35.43 -19.65
CA GLU A 505 42.67 -35.95 -18.96
C GLU A 505 42.41 -36.27 -17.47
N LYS A 506 41.72 -35.33 -16.77
CA LYS A 506 41.34 -35.51 -15.35
C LYS A 506 40.29 -36.60 -15.13
N ALA A 507 39.39 -36.81 -16.07
CA ALA A 507 38.43 -37.88 -16.01
C ALA A 507 39.12 -39.26 -16.24
N GLU A 508 40.03 -39.33 -17.22
CA GLU A 508 40.86 -40.52 -17.46
C GLU A 508 41.71 -40.92 -16.24
N GLU A 509 42.36 -39.94 -15.60
CA GLU A 509 43.13 -40.18 -14.36
C GLU A 509 42.25 -40.83 -13.25
N LYS A 510 40.97 -40.49 -13.21
CA LYS A 510 40.02 -41.01 -12.22
C LYS A 510 39.20 -42.20 -12.72
N GLN A 511 39.47 -42.68 -13.92
CA GLN A 511 38.71 -43.74 -14.56
C GLN A 511 37.23 -43.41 -14.67
N ILE A 512 36.90 -42.14 -15.01
CA ILE A 512 35.56 -41.65 -15.27
C ILE A 512 35.39 -41.52 -16.79
N GLU A 513 34.44 -42.27 -17.34
CA GLU A 513 34.05 -42.18 -18.74
C GLU A 513 33.09 -40.98 -18.93
N LEU A 514 33.42 -40.04 -19.83
CA LEU A 514 32.58 -38.90 -20.15
C LEU A 514 31.74 -39.23 -21.37
N ILE A 515 30.40 -39.23 -21.17
CA ILE A 515 29.42 -39.56 -22.20
C ILE A 515 28.54 -38.31 -22.45
N THR A 516 28.39 -37.94 -23.72
CA THR A 516 27.50 -36.83 -24.10
C THR A 516 26.30 -37.32 -24.86
N HIS A 517 25.15 -36.74 -24.55
CA HIS A 517 23.93 -36.97 -25.27
C HIS A 517 23.15 -35.66 -25.49
N VAL A 518 23.14 -35.19 -26.71
CA VAL A 518 22.33 -34.04 -27.11
C VAL A 518 21.11 -34.55 -27.85
N HIS A 519 19.93 -34.28 -27.32
CA HIS A 519 18.67 -34.72 -27.94
C HIS A 519 18.42 -33.98 -29.26
N THR A 520 17.80 -34.66 -30.22
CA THR A 520 17.52 -34.11 -31.55
C THR A 520 16.53 -32.96 -31.57
N ASN A 521 15.78 -32.74 -30.48
CA ASN A 521 14.85 -31.62 -30.30
C ASN A 521 15.54 -30.34 -29.82
N VAL A 522 16.83 -30.38 -29.48
CA VAL A 522 17.59 -29.19 -29.06
C VAL A 522 18.08 -28.47 -30.33
N PRO A 523 17.80 -27.16 -30.47
CA PRO A 523 18.33 -26.40 -31.60
C PRO A 523 19.87 -26.37 -31.56
N THR A 524 20.51 -26.66 -32.67
CA THR A 524 21.98 -26.65 -32.76
C THR A 524 22.54 -25.24 -32.52
N ARG A 525 21.90 -24.23 -33.10
CA ARG A 525 22.27 -22.82 -32.92
C ARG A 525 21.26 -22.08 -32.08
N VAL A 526 21.74 -21.47 -31.01
CA VAL A 526 20.91 -20.74 -30.03
C VAL A 526 21.53 -19.37 -29.74
N ILE A 527 20.72 -18.47 -29.20
CA ILE A 527 21.20 -17.15 -28.74
C ILE A 527 21.38 -17.20 -27.24
N GLY A 528 22.61 -16.90 -26.78
CA GLY A 528 22.95 -16.92 -25.36
C GLY A 528 24.36 -16.39 -25.09
N ASP A 529 24.77 -16.46 -23.83
CA ASP A 529 26.13 -16.09 -23.43
C ASP A 529 27.03 -17.33 -23.36
N ALA A 530 27.79 -17.58 -24.43
CA ALA A 530 28.70 -18.73 -24.54
C ALA A 530 29.75 -18.76 -23.42
N GLY A 531 30.25 -17.58 -22.98
CA GLY A 531 31.25 -17.47 -21.93
C GLY A 531 30.68 -17.89 -20.59
N ARG A 532 29.50 -17.39 -20.24
CA ARG A 532 28.83 -17.74 -18.97
C ARG A 532 28.33 -19.17 -18.93
N LEU A 533 27.82 -19.68 -20.06
CA LEU A 533 27.43 -21.08 -20.15
C LEU A 533 28.61 -22.02 -20.00
N ARG A 534 29.73 -21.73 -20.69
CA ARG A 534 30.98 -22.48 -20.54
C ARG A 534 31.43 -22.49 -19.08
N GLN A 535 31.35 -21.37 -18.41
CA GLN A 535 31.72 -21.23 -17.01
C GLN A 535 30.80 -22.05 -16.08
N ILE A 536 29.51 -22.07 -16.30
CA ILE A 536 28.54 -22.92 -15.57
C ILE A 536 28.97 -24.40 -15.76
N LEU A 537 29.15 -24.83 -17.03
CA LEU A 537 29.51 -26.20 -17.36
C LEU A 537 30.85 -26.60 -16.71
N THR A 538 31.90 -25.78 -16.81
CA THR A 538 33.19 -26.05 -16.23
C THR A 538 33.19 -26.10 -14.71
N ASN A 539 32.41 -25.23 -14.06
CA ASN A 539 32.26 -25.24 -12.61
C ASN A 539 31.53 -26.50 -12.11
N LEU A 540 30.48 -26.92 -12.79
CA LEU A 540 29.70 -28.11 -12.44
C LEU A 540 30.47 -29.38 -12.74
N MET A 541 31.01 -29.54 -13.97
CA MET A 541 31.81 -30.70 -14.34
C MET A 541 33.06 -30.85 -13.48
N GLY A 542 33.74 -29.72 -13.23
CA GLY A 542 34.90 -29.72 -12.36
C GLY A 542 34.60 -30.14 -10.92
N ALA A 543 33.44 -29.75 -10.38
CA ALA A 543 33.00 -30.19 -9.06
C ALA A 543 32.62 -31.68 -9.08
N LEU A 544 31.86 -32.15 -10.07
CA LEU A 544 31.41 -33.52 -10.18
C LEU A 544 32.62 -34.50 -10.39
N ILE A 545 33.55 -34.16 -11.25
CA ILE A 545 34.78 -35.00 -11.49
C ILE A 545 35.69 -35.00 -10.26
N ARG A 546 35.87 -33.87 -9.56
CA ARG A 546 36.68 -33.83 -8.34
C ARG A 546 36.16 -34.74 -7.24
N HIS A 547 34.85 -34.79 -7.05
CA HIS A 547 34.21 -35.58 -5.99
C HIS A 547 33.71 -36.94 -6.49
N GLY A 548 33.72 -37.15 -7.81
CA GLY A 548 33.32 -38.39 -8.43
C GLY A 548 34.26 -39.53 -8.15
N SER A 549 33.75 -40.75 -8.16
CA SER A 549 34.48 -41.99 -8.17
C SER A 549 34.52 -42.55 -9.62
N HIS A 550 35.28 -43.65 -9.84
CA HIS A 550 35.28 -44.37 -11.11
C HIS A 550 33.88 -44.68 -11.64
N GLY A 551 33.68 -44.69 -12.94
CA GLY A 551 32.41 -44.96 -13.58
C GLY A 551 32.08 -44.00 -14.72
N GLU A 552 30.81 -43.84 -15.02
CA GLU A 552 30.31 -42.97 -16.11
C GLU A 552 29.80 -41.63 -15.60
N LEU A 553 30.12 -40.53 -16.30
CA LEU A 553 29.51 -39.22 -16.15
C LEU A 553 28.84 -38.84 -17.48
N VAL A 554 27.53 -38.83 -17.47
CA VAL A 554 26.68 -38.51 -18.64
C VAL A 554 26.25 -37.05 -18.58
N VAL A 555 26.57 -36.31 -19.64
CA VAL A 555 26.04 -34.96 -19.89
C VAL A 555 24.91 -35.06 -20.88
N ASP A 556 23.68 -34.88 -20.42
CA ASP A 556 22.44 -35.00 -21.20
C ASP A 556 21.84 -33.63 -21.45
N VAL A 557 21.63 -33.27 -22.70
CA VAL A 557 21.06 -31.97 -23.08
C VAL A 557 19.75 -32.14 -23.83
N SER A 558 18.69 -31.57 -23.29
CA SER A 558 17.33 -31.74 -23.79
C SER A 558 16.51 -30.44 -23.64
N MET A 559 15.41 -30.35 -24.40
CA MET A 559 14.44 -29.29 -24.16
C MET A 559 13.65 -29.56 -22.87
N GLU A 560 13.29 -28.51 -22.12
CA GLU A 560 12.50 -28.65 -20.91
C GLU A 560 11.09 -29.15 -21.20
N PRO A 561 10.58 -30.20 -20.49
CA PRO A 561 9.27 -30.80 -20.78
C PRO A 561 8.06 -29.90 -20.53
N THR A 562 8.21 -28.76 -19.84
CA THR A 562 7.13 -27.89 -19.37
C THR A 562 6.54 -26.94 -20.42
N GLY A 563 6.83 -27.14 -21.73
CA GLY A 563 6.12 -26.43 -22.80
C GLY A 563 6.56 -25.00 -23.11
N GLN A 564 7.62 -24.51 -22.48
CA GLN A 564 8.29 -23.26 -22.90
C GLN A 564 9.34 -23.62 -23.97
N ALA A 565 9.08 -23.25 -25.22
CA ALA A 565 9.84 -23.68 -26.41
C ALA A 565 11.32 -23.23 -26.43
N ASP A 566 11.75 -22.35 -25.52
CA ASP A 566 13.06 -21.71 -25.57
C ASP A 566 13.97 -22.12 -24.39
N ARG A 567 13.63 -23.15 -23.60
CA ARG A 567 14.43 -23.55 -22.44
C ARG A 567 15.16 -24.85 -22.67
N VAL A 568 16.49 -24.78 -22.55
CA VAL A 568 17.37 -25.94 -22.67
C VAL A 568 17.77 -26.41 -21.28
N ARG A 569 17.65 -27.71 -21.03
CA ARG A 569 18.08 -28.40 -19.82
C ARG A 569 19.39 -29.12 -20.05
N PHE A 570 20.37 -28.86 -19.19
CA PHE A 570 21.63 -29.58 -19.09
C PHE A 570 21.58 -30.46 -17.86
N GLY A 571 21.65 -31.77 -18.05
CA GLY A 571 21.60 -32.78 -16.99
C GLY A 571 22.93 -33.49 -16.85
N PHE A 572 23.34 -33.82 -15.62
CA PHE A 572 24.52 -34.57 -15.27
C PHE A 572 24.09 -35.79 -14.46
N SER A 573 24.46 -36.98 -14.92
CA SER A 573 24.05 -38.25 -14.30
C SER A 573 25.15 -39.31 -14.52
N GLY A 574 24.98 -40.47 -13.95
CA GLY A 574 25.86 -41.62 -14.16
C GLY A 574 26.43 -42.22 -12.88
N SER A 575 27.07 -43.36 -13.00
CA SER A 575 27.61 -44.12 -11.85
C SER A 575 28.74 -43.42 -11.09
N ALA A 576 29.41 -42.43 -11.72
CA ALA A 576 30.41 -41.59 -11.05
C ALA A 576 29.78 -40.61 -10.04
N ILE A 577 28.43 -40.37 -10.08
CA ILE A 577 27.77 -39.46 -9.18
C ILE A 577 26.96 -40.27 -8.14
N SER A 578 27.40 -40.30 -6.90
CA SER A 578 26.67 -40.92 -5.79
C SER A 578 25.80 -39.91 -5.04
N ASP A 579 24.78 -40.40 -4.32
CA ASP A 579 23.94 -39.60 -3.42
C ASP A 579 24.75 -38.83 -2.36
N ASP A 580 25.82 -39.42 -1.92
CA ASP A 580 26.72 -38.81 -0.91
C ASP A 580 27.47 -37.60 -1.50
N ILE A 581 27.82 -37.64 -2.77
CA ILE A 581 28.44 -36.53 -3.50
C ILE A 581 27.41 -35.39 -3.62
N LEU A 582 26.16 -35.68 -4.00
CA LEU A 582 25.11 -34.66 -4.08
C LEU A 582 24.80 -34.04 -2.71
N LYS A 583 24.79 -34.84 -1.63
CA LYS A 583 24.61 -34.33 -0.27
C LYS A 583 25.74 -33.42 0.16
N ARG A 584 27.01 -33.78 -0.13
CA ARG A 584 28.18 -32.95 0.14
C ARG A 584 28.13 -31.66 -0.64
N LEU A 585 27.77 -31.69 -1.90
CA LEU A 585 27.61 -30.50 -2.75
C LEU A 585 26.48 -29.58 -2.30
N ARG A 586 25.45 -30.11 -1.61
CA ARG A 586 24.30 -29.34 -1.05
C ARG A 586 24.58 -28.81 0.36
N SER A 587 25.44 -29.44 1.15
CA SER A 587 25.64 -29.05 2.53
C SER A 587 26.40 -27.73 2.60
N THR A 588 25.68 -26.63 2.78
CA THR A 588 26.18 -25.28 3.12
C THR A 588 26.76 -25.21 4.52
N SER A 589 27.40 -26.26 5.04
CA SER A 589 28.00 -26.22 6.37
C SER A 589 29.41 -25.66 6.28
N ASN A 590 29.62 -24.56 6.88
CA ASN A 590 30.72 -23.81 7.51
C ASN A 590 32.19 -24.25 7.26
N GLN A 591 32.52 -25.02 6.24
CA GLN A 591 33.90 -25.25 5.84
C GLN A 591 34.13 -24.67 4.44
N PRO A 592 35.15 -23.82 4.25
CA PRO A 592 35.48 -23.20 2.97
C PRO A 592 36.22 -24.20 2.05
N GLU A 593 35.53 -25.24 1.60
CA GLU A 593 36.07 -26.05 0.50
C GLU A 593 35.82 -25.32 -0.82
N SER A 594 36.83 -25.23 -1.65
CA SER A 594 36.80 -24.53 -2.94
C SER A 594 35.69 -25.01 -3.91
N SER A 595 35.18 -26.21 -3.71
CA SER A 595 34.07 -26.79 -4.49
C SER A 595 32.74 -26.15 -4.21
N HIS A 596 32.51 -25.66 -2.98
CA HIS A 596 31.27 -24.96 -2.63
C HIS A 596 31.18 -23.59 -3.31
N LEU A 597 32.34 -22.91 -3.45
CA LEU A 597 32.39 -21.61 -4.11
C LEU A 597 32.09 -21.71 -5.62
N SER A 598 32.70 -22.71 -6.31
CA SER A 598 32.45 -22.95 -7.74
C SER A 598 30.97 -23.27 -8.04
N LEU A 599 30.29 -24.01 -7.14
CA LEU A 599 28.84 -24.30 -7.28
C LEU A 599 28.01 -23.06 -7.00
N ALA A 600 28.34 -22.23 -5.99
CA ALA A 600 27.63 -20.98 -5.70
C ALA A 600 27.77 -19.99 -6.87
N ILE A 601 28.93 -19.95 -7.53
CA ILE A 601 29.10 -19.14 -8.74
C ILE A 601 28.22 -19.67 -9.88
N ALA A 602 28.18 -21.01 -10.08
CA ALA A 602 27.34 -21.60 -11.09
C ALA A 602 25.86 -21.28 -10.84
N GLU A 603 25.38 -21.33 -9.59
CA GLU A 603 24.03 -20.98 -9.19
C GLU A 603 23.69 -19.51 -9.49
N GLN A 604 24.56 -18.59 -9.10
CA GLN A 604 24.39 -17.16 -9.39
C GLN A 604 24.38 -16.86 -10.90
N LEU A 605 25.23 -17.56 -11.69
CA LEU A 605 25.24 -17.41 -13.14
C LEU A 605 23.97 -17.94 -13.78
N VAL A 606 23.46 -19.07 -13.30
CA VAL A 606 22.16 -19.62 -13.77
C VAL A 606 21.01 -18.68 -13.43
N GLU A 607 20.98 -18.11 -12.23
CA GLU A 607 19.98 -17.09 -11.85
C GLU A 607 20.11 -15.83 -12.72
N ALA A 608 21.32 -15.36 -12.97
CA ALA A 608 21.57 -14.20 -13.82
C ALA A 608 21.08 -14.45 -15.26
N LEU A 609 21.21 -15.67 -15.78
CA LEU A 609 20.67 -16.11 -17.07
C LEU A 609 19.16 -16.40 -17.02
N GLN A 610 18.45 -16.03 -15.96
CA GLN A 610 17.02 -16.29 -15.74
C GLN A 610 16.69 -17.80 -15.79
N GLY A 611 17.64 -18.62 -15.42
CA GLY A 611 17.56 -20.06 -15.33
C GLY A 611 17.17 -20.54 -13.94
N ARG A 612 17.25 -21.85 -13.78
CA ARG A 612 17.13 -22.56 -12.50
C ARG A 612 17.98 -23.80 -12.50
N MET A 613 18.49 -24.22 -11.35
CA MET A 613 19.25 -25.44 -11.20
C MET A 613 18.81 -26.25 -9.98
N GLY A 614 19.15 -27.53 -9.96
CA GLY A 614 18.76 -28.39 -8.87
C GLY A 614 19.30 -29.82 -9.02
N THR A 615 18.91 -30.66 -8.08
CA THR A 615 19.22 -32.10 -8.09
C THR A 615 17.93 -32.89 -8.09
N LEU A 616 17.93 -34.02 -8.75
CA LEU A 616 16.85 -35.00 -8.78
C LEU A 616 17.43 -36.35 -8.40
N GLN A 617 16.66 -37.14 -7.67
CA GLN A 617 16.97 -38.54 -7.37
C GLN A 617 15.82 -39.37 -7.87
N ASP A 618 16.13 -40.31 -8.77
CA ASP A 618 15.16 -41.21 -9.33
C ASP A 618 15.70 -42.68 -9.31
N GLN A 619 14.98 -43.61 -9.92
CA GLN A 619 15.38 -45.02 -10.01
C GLN A 619 16.68 -45.22 -10.82
N ARG A 620 17.15 -44.20 -11.55
CA ARG A 620 18.38 -44.23 -12.37
C ARG A 620 19.59 -43.66 -11.63
N GLY A 621 19.40 -43.15 -10.41
CA GLY A 621 20.46 -42.60 -9.59
C GLY A 621 20.29 -41.11 -9.31
N ALA A 622 21.41 -40.48 -8.94
CA ALA A 622 21.50 -39.09 -8.60
C ALA A 622 21.79 -38.23 -9.83
N HIS A 623 21.01 -37.20 -10.04
CA HIS A 623 21.09 -36.28 -11.17
C HIS A 623 21.29 -34.84 -10.69
N TYR A 624 22.22 -34.14 -11.31
CA TYR A 624 22.39 -32.69 -11.20
C TYR A 624 21.90 -32.05 -12.50
N TRP A 625 21.21 -30.90 -12.45
CA TRP A 625 20.70 -30.27 -13.67
C TRP A 625 20.60 -28.77 -13.52
N PHE A 626 20.72 -28.07 -14.65
CA PHE A 626 20.30 -26.66 -14.75
C PHE A 626 19.51 -26.43 -16.04
N VAL A 627 18.68 -25.40 -16.04
CA VAL A 627 17.84 -24.99 -17.17
C VAL A 627 18.02 -23.51 -17.41
N VAL A 628 18.25 -23.11 -18.64
CA VAL A 628 18.40 -21.71 -19.05
C VAL A 628 17.60 -21.43 -20.32
N PRO A 629 17.09 -20.20 -20.51
CA PRO A 629 16.47 -19.80 -21.76
C PRO A 629 17.53 -19.65 -22.85
N LEU A 630 17.41 -20.41 -23.91
CA LEU A 630 18.29 -20.38 -25.09
C LEU A 630 17.41 -20.44 -26.34
N PRO A 631 16.86 -19.29 -26.77
CA PRO A 631 16.04 -19.24 -27.97
C PRO A 631 16.84 -19.64 -29.22
N ALA A 632 16.20 -20.40 -30.12
CA ALA A 632 16.82 -20.78 -31.38
C ALA A 632 17.18 -19.52 -32.19
N GLU A 633 18.34 -19.53 -32.84
CA GLU A 633 18.72 -18.48 -33.76
C GLU A 633 17.76 -18.47 -34.97
N THR A 634 16.98 -17.41 -35.11
CA THR A 634 16.17 -17.19 -36.30
C THR A 634 17.06 -16.59 -37.40
N SER A 635 17.79 -17.43 -38.08
CA SER A 635 18.64 -17.00 -39.21
C SER A 635 17.93 -17.27 -40.54
N ASP A 636 17.93 -16.30 -41.43
CA ASP A 636 17.59 -16.47 -42.86
C ASP A 636 18.69 -17.23 -43.66
N ALA A 637 19.71 -17.77 -42.95
CA ALA A 637 20.73 -18.61 -43.57
C ALA A 637 20.12 -19.95 -44.02
N PRO A 638 20.57 -20.51 -45.11
CA PRO A 638 20.11 -21.83 -45.54
C PRO A 638 20.38 -22.84 -44.40
N PRO A 639 19.44 -23.77 -44.18
CA PRO A 639 19.62 -24.77 -43.12
C PRO A 639 21.01 -25.44 -43.27
N PRO A 640 21.69 -25.73 -42.15
CA PRO A 640 22.95 -26.44 -42.19
C PRO A 640 22.73 -27.67 -43.06
N VAL A 641 23.73 -27.99 -43.90
CA VAL A 641 23.65 -29.13 -44.81
C VAL A 641 23.16 -30.33 -44.00
N MET A 642 21.86 -30.64 -44.17
CA MET A 642 21.30 -31.85 -43.55
C MET A 642 22.13 -33.00 -44.13
N VAL A 643 22.91 -33.66 -43.24
CA VAL A 643 23.56 -34.87 -43.62
C VAL A 643 22.48 -35.77 -44.17
N ASP A 644 22.60 -36.19 -45.43
CA ASP A 644 21.60 -36.99 -46.07
C ASP A 644 21.58 -38.37 -45.39
N THR A 645 20.70 -38.48 -44.40
CA THR A 645 20.50 -39.73 -43.64
C THR A 645 19.67 -40.72 -44.38
N THR A 646 19.14 -40.39 -45.57
CA THR A 646 18.35 -41.30 -46.42
C THR A 646 19.13 -42.56 -46.83
N ALA A 647 20.47 -42.45 -46.93
CA ALA A 647 21.36 -43.58 -47.14
C ALA A 647 21.41 -44.60 -46.00
N LEU A 648 21.03 -44.16 -44.78
CA LEU A 648 21.01 -45.00 -43.58
C LEU A 648 19.64 -45.62 -43.27
N GLU A 649 18.57 -45.12 -43.89
CA GLU A 649 17.23 -45.59 -43.69
C GLU A 649 17.07 -47.09 -44.02
N GLY A 650 16.57 -47.87 -43.10
CA GLY A 650 16.41 -49.31 -43.24
C GLY A 650 17.66 -50.15 -43.11
N ARG A 651 18.86 -49.52 -43.02
CA ARG A 651 20.15 -50.25 -42.77
C ARG A 651 20.18 -50.88 -41.40
N SER A 652 20.90 -51.98 -41.30
CA SER A 652 21.05 -52.74 -40.05
C SER A 652 22.36 -52.39 -39.37
N LEU A 653 22.26 -51.96 -38.10
CA LEU A 653 23.39 -51.58 -37.25
C LEU A 653 23.52 -52.54 -36.08
N LEU A 654 24.73 -53.04 -35.86
CA LEU A 654 25.13 -53.67 -34.61
C LEU A 654 26.01 -52.72 -33.80
N VAL A 655 25.63 -52.45 -32.57
CA VAL A 655 26.43 -51.71 -31.60
C VAL A 655 27.00 -52.66 -30.58
N VAL A 656 28.34 -52.69 -30.40
CA VAL A 656 29.01 -53.53 -29.43
C VAL A 656 29.83 -52.65 -28.48
N ASP A 657 29.36 -52.55 -27.26
CA ASP A 657 29.95 -51.67 -26.23
C ASP A 657 29.54 -52.21 -24.86
N ASP A 658 30.47 -52.29 -23.91
CA ASP A 658 30.17 -52.82 -22.57
C ASP A 658 29.39 -51.81 -21.69
N SER A 659 29.33 -50.55 -22.08
CA SER A 659 28.51 -49.53 -21.44
C SER A 659 27.09 -49.61 -21.95
N ASN A 660 26.15 -49.88 -21.03
CA ASN A 660 24.70 -49.83 -21.31
C ASN A 660 24.26 -48.38 -21.68
N THR A 661 25.00 -47.39 -21.26
CA THR A 661 24.69 -45.99 -21.52
C THR A 661 25.07 -45.63 -22.95
N VAL A 662 26.28 -45.98 -23.40
CA VAL A 662 26.75 -45.71 -24.77
C VAL A 662 25.88 -46.45 -25.78
N THR A 663 25.63 -47.77 -25.56
CA THR A 663 24.74 -48.54 -26.43
C THR A 663 23.33 -47.93 -26.54
N ARG A 664 22.76 -47.39 -25.45
CA ARG A 664 21.45 -46.72 -25.46
C ARG A 664 21.50 -45.41 -26.24
N VAL A 665 22.54 -44.60 -26.08
CA VAL A 665 22.72 -43.32 -26.80
C VAL A 665 22.86 -43.57 -28.30
N LEU A 666 23.77 -44.46 -28.69
CA LEU A 666 23.97 -44.84 -30.08
C LEU A 666 22.73 -45.42 -30.73
N ARG A 667 22.00 -46.31 -30.01
CA ARG A 667 20.74 -46.83 -30.45
C ARG A 667 19.71 -45.75 -30.68
N HIS A 668 19.61 -44.76 -29.79
CA HIS A 668 18.69 -43.63 -29.93
C HIS A 668 18.96 -42.84 -31.19
N HIS A 669 20.23 -42.47 -31.44
CA HIS A 669 20.60 -41.75 -32.66
C HIS A 669 20.38 -42.57 -33.92
N ALA A 670 20.78 -43.83 -33.94
CA ALA A 670 20.59 -44.70 -35.12
C ALA A 670 19.10 -44.95 -35.46
N LEU A 671 18.25 -45.07 -34.44
CA LEU A 671 16.80 -45.17 -34.64
C LEU A 671 16.23 -43.85 -35.21
N SER A 672 16.76 -42.70 -34.81
CA SER A 672 16.34 -41.40 -35.38
C SER A 672 16.74 -41.24 -36.85
N TRP A 673 17.77 -41.95 -37.31
CA TRP A 673 18.17 -42.03 -38.71
C TRP A 673 17.45 -43.15 -39.50
N GLY A 674 16.45 -43.80 -38.90
CA GLY A 674 15.67 -44.87 -39.56
C GLY A 674 16.39 -46.20 -39.67
N MET A 675 17.51 -46.44 -38.94
CA MET A 675 18.23 -47.72 -38.94
C MET A 675 17.58 -48.77 -38.05
N ARG A 676 17.80 -50.05 -38.35
CA ARG A 676 17.46 -51.20 -37.50
C ARG A 676 18.64 -51.51 -36.60
N VAL A 677 18.48 -51.40 -35.27
CA VAL A 677 19.64 -51.46 -34.34
C VAL A 677 19.54 -52.69 -33.43
N THR A 678 20.62 -53.41 -33.37
CA THR A 678 20.88 -54.48 -32.38
C THR A 678 22.04 -54.02 -31.50
N ALA A 679 21.96 -54.22 -30.18
CA ALA A 679 22.99 -53.86 -29.23
C ALA A 679 23.48 -55.14 -28.48
N CYS A 680 24.76 -55.26 -28.34
CA CYS A 680 25.43 -56.33 -27.59
C CYS A 680 26.44 -55.73 -26.62
N HIS A 681 26.55 -56.31 -25.43
CA HIS A 681 27.46 -55.84 -24.39
C HIS A 681 28.73 -56.72 -24.19
N ASP A 682 28.73 -57.86 -24.90
CA ASP A 682 29.89 -58.81 -24.87
C ASP A 682 30.33 -59.08 -26.32
N PRO A 683 31.65 -58.95 -26.63
CA PRO A 683 32.20 -59.27 -27.95
C PRO A 683 31.90 -60.63 -28.46
N ARG A 684 31.73 -61.63 -27.58
CA ARG A 684 31.35 -63.00 -27.98
C ARG A 684 29.88 -63.10 -28.42
N GLU A 685 29.01 -62.39 -27.73
CA GLU A 685 27.61 -62.30 -28.11
C GLU A 685 27.48 -61.61 -29.47
N ALA A 686 28.27 -60.55 -29.69
CA ALA A 686 28.31 -59.83 -30.96
C ALA A 686 28.75 -60.75 -32.13
N LEU A 687 29.80 -61.59 -31.97
CA LEU A 687 30.21 -62.57 -32.96
C LEU A 687 29.09 -63.63 -33.24
N ALA A 688 28.44 -64.10 -32.21
CA ALA A 688 27.32 -65.04 -32.37
C ALA A 688 26.15 -64.38 -33.11
N SER A 689 25.84 -63.14 -32.83
CA SER A 689 24.80 -62.36 -33.50
C SER A 689 25.13 -62.10 -34.98
N LEU A 690 26.37 -61.75 -35.30
CA LEU A 690 26.88 -61.56 -36.67
C LEU A 690 26.78 -62.83 -37.49
N ARG A 691 27.18 -63.99 -36.95
CA ARG A 691 27.07 -65.27 -37.59
C ARG A 691 25.62 -65.69 -37.82
N THR A 692 24.77 -65.44 -36.83
CA THR A 692 23.35 -65.78 -36.93
C THR A 692 22.66 -64.97 -38.02
N GLN A 693 22.90 -63.68 -38.09
CA GLN A 693 22.33 -62.82 -39.12
C GLN A 693 22.90 -63.09 -40.52
N ALA A 694 24.18 -63.43 -40.64
CA ALA A 694 24.76 -63.84 -41.89
C ALA A 694 24.18 -65.18 -42.40
N ASN A 695 23.91 -66.13 -41.52
CA ASN A 695 23.30 -67.43 -41.86
C ASN A 695 21.87 -67.34 -42.35
N ILE A 696 21.07 -66.36 -41.88
CA ILE A 696 19.73 -66.11 -42.36
C ILE A 696 19.66 -65.16 -43.55
N ASN A 697 20.82 -64.81 -44.12
CA ASN A 697 20.99 -63.93 -45.27
C ASN A 697 20.54 -62.46 -45.02
N GLU A 698 20.56 -62.01 -43.76
CA GLU A 698 20.30 -60.64 -43.34
C GLU A 698 21.51 -60.07 -42.57
N PRO A 699 22.65 -59.87 -43.20
CA PRO A 699 23.87 -59.38 -42.52
C PRO A 699 23.69 -57.93 -42.02
N PHE A 700 24.46 -57.57 -41.01
CA PHE A 700 24.55 -56.16 -40.58
C PHE A 700 25.30 -55.32 -41.63
N ASP A 701 24.77 -54.15 -41.99
CA ASP A 701 25.39 -53.22 -42.90
C ASP A 701 26.56 -52.47 -42.22
N VAL A 702 26.38 -52.12 -40.93
CA VAL A 702 27.35 -51.40 -40.13
C VAL A 702 27.49 -52.04 -38.77
N VAL A 703 28.73 -52.13 -38.29
CA VAL A 703 29.04 -52.53 -36.90
C VAL A 703 29.90 -51.46 -36.24
N VAL A 704 29.41 -50.95 -35.12
CA VAL A 704 30.11 -50.01 -34.26
C VAL A 704 30.66 -50.79 -33.08
N LEU A 705 31.99 -50.68 -32.89
CA LEU A 705 32.72 -51.38 -31.86
C LEU A 705 33.38 -50.41 -30.90
N ASP A 706 33.23 -50.62 -29.60
CA ASP A 706 34.07 -49.95 -28.63
C ASP A 706 35.44 -50.57 -28.62
N HIS A 707 36.46 -49.69 -28.44
CA HIS A 707 37.87 -50.13 -28.40
C HIS A 707 38.21 -50.88 -27.12
N ASN A 708 37.70 -50.44 -25.96
CA ASN A 708 38.12 -50.90 -24.63
C ASN A 708 37.15 -51.82 -23.94
N MET A 709 36.82 -52.96 -24.51
CA MET A 709 35.90 -53.92 -23.92
C MET A 709 36.60 -54.99 -23.06
N PRO A 710 35.98 -55.44 -21.96
CA PRO A 710 36.54 -56.53 -21.14
C PRO A 710 36.69 -57.84 -21.87
N GLY A 711 37.86 -58.48 -21.73
CA GLY A 711 38.12 -59.82 -22.25
C GLY A 711 38.51 -59.90 -23.72
N MET A 712 37.98 -59.09 -24.60
CA MET A 712 38.34 -58.95 -26.01
C MET A 712 38.14 -57.51 -26.45
N ASP A 713 39.23 -56.84 -26.82
CA ASP A 713 39.15 -55.45 -27.27
C ASP A 713 38.55 -55.32 -28.67
N GLY A 714 38.13 -54.09 -29.04
CA GLY A 714 37.47 -53.83 -30.34
C GLY A 714 38.32 -54.18 -31.53
N MET A 715 39.65 -54.01 -31.43
CA MET A 715 40.59 -54.38 -32.50
C MET A 715 40.64 -55.93 -32.71
N GLN A 716 40.66 -56.66 -31.61
CA GLN A 716 40.66 -58.11 -31.64
C GLN A 716 39.30 -58.65 -32.17
N LEU A 717 38.18 -57.98 -31.79
CA LEU A 717 36.86 -58.29 -32.33
C LEU A 717 36.78 -57.99 -33.83
N ALA A 718 37.28 -56.85 -34.28
CA ALA A 718 37.30 -56.47 -35.68
C ALA A 718 38.14 -57.44 -36.51
N ALA A 719 39.31 -57.89 -36.02
CA ALA A 719 40.13 -58.90 -36.66
C ALA A 719 39.40 -60.23 -36.79
N ARG A 720 38.69 -60.69 -35.74
CA ARG A 720 37.91 -61.92 -35.77
C ARG A 720 36.71 -61.87 -36.73
N ILE A 721 36.07 -60.70 -36.81
CA ILE A 721 34.98 -60.49 -37.79
C ILE A 721 35.52 -60.59 -39.22
N HIS A 722 36.70 -60.02 -39.47
CA HIS A 722 37.33 -60.05 -40.79
C HIS A 722 37.85 -61.45 -41.19
N GLU A 723 38.31 -62.28 -40.26
CA GLU A 723 38.82 -63.60 -40.48
C GLU A 723 37.71 -64.69 -40.52
N ASP A 724 36.47 -64.34 -40.17
CA ASP A 724 35.37 -65.32 -40.07
C ASP A 724 34.75 -65.66 -41.45
N PRO A 725 34.90 -66.91 -41.91
CA PRO A 725 34.39 -67.31 -43.22
C PRO A 725 32.84 -67.24 -43.38
N VAL A 726 32.12 -67.13 -42.26
CA VAL A 726 30.66 -67.02 -42.28
C VAL A 726 30.20 -65.55 -42.44
N ILE A 727 31.05 -64.61 -42.02
CA ILE A 727 30.72 -63.18 -42.07
C ILE A 727 31.34 -62.50 -43.33
N MET A 728 31.18 -63.13 -44.52
CA MET A 728 31.81 -62.63 -45.78
C MET A 728 31.10 -61.53 -46.51
N HIS A 729 30.19 -60.79 -45.87
CA HIS A 729 29.49 -59.65 -46.47
C HIS A 729 30.24 -58.34 -46.24
N PRO A 730 30.14 -57.35 -47.14
CA PRO A 730 30.77 -56.03 -46.93
C PRO A 730 30.07 -55.28 -45.81
N THR A 731 30.55 -55.50 -44.57
CA THR A 731 30.08 -54.78 -43.38
C THR A 731 31.07 -53.64 -43.08
N VAL A 732 30.51 -52.43 -42.84
CA VAL A 732 31.32 -51.30 -42.43
C VAL A 732 31.62 -51.40 -40.95
N LEU A 733 32.90 -51.52 -40.57
CA LEU A 733 33.30 -51.50 -39.19
C LEU A 733 33.72 -50.09 -38.76
N VAL A 734 33.08 -49.57 -37.73
CA VAL A 734 33.39 -48.25 -37.13
C VAL A 734 33.92 -48.50 -35.71
N MET A 735 35.12 -48.05 -35.45
CA MET A 735 35.72 -48.13 -34.11
C MET A 735 35.45 -46.85 -33.31
N LEU A 736 34.87 -46.97 -32.14
CA LEU A 736 34.77 -45.86 -31.20
C LEU A 736 35.92 -46.00 -30.18
N THR A 737 36.57 -44.87 -29.91
CA THR A 737 37.60 -44.84 -28.88
C THR A 737 37.49 -43.51 -28.10
N GLY A 738 37.48 -43.60 -26.78
CA GLY A 738 37.60 -42.46 -25.88
C GLY A 738 39.03 -41.93 -25.78
N VAL A 739 40.03 -42.66 -26.29
CA VAL A 739 41.43 -42.29 -26.22
C VAL A 739 41.87 -41.66 -27.53
N SER A 740 42.56 -40.52 -27.47
CA SER A 740 43.28 -39.96 -28.63
C SER A 740 44.31 -40.97 -29.10
N LEU A 741 44.13 -41.55 -30.28
CA LEU A 741 45.18 -42.33 -30.94
C LEU A 741 46.36 -41.39 -31.26
N ALA A 742 47.49 -41.51 -30.53
CA ALA A 742 48.75 -40.80 -30.77
C ALA A 742 49.35 -41.18 -32.12
#